data_4311126e2e5e31d948534ffb131e1234
#
_entry.id   4311126e2e5e31d948534ffb131e1234
#
_cell.length_a   1.000
_cell.length_b   1.000
_cell.length_c   1.000
_cell.angle_alpha   90.00
_cell.angle_beta   90.00
_cell.angle_gamma   90.00
#
_symmetry.space_group_name_H-M   'P 1'
#
loop_
_entity.id
_entity.type
_entity.pdbx_description
1 polymer ?
#
loop_
_entity_poly.entity_id
_entity_poly.type
_entity_poly.pdbx_seq_one_letter_code
_entity_poly.pdbx_strand_id
1 'polypeptide(L)'
;MKKIRNILIIFLITFVFFFFSSYSKCKAIEGEETLKLEYNDEPVKTYQKQENNEIALMSVNSDTVYVEGNYNYKIQKGYSITATNVNNIKISEEIVDIAIITKYTGTESIVTIPKTLGGKRVYEIDNGAFYQNTSIKKLIIPDKTVGMIGEGAFADCTNLSEISFGNAVKNIASYAFQNTAVTTVKLPATLEFILNTSLYKCEKITSITIDSKNVHYKAINNVIYEINSDNTLKLRAYPWSKKDKTFIIPNNVKEVEYEAIINDYLETLNVPAAVESILTSNYALTTSNLKNIYVNSSNQNYSSVDGVLFSKDKKKLYFYPSGRTTTTYNIPNGTTSIETNAFYNSNNLKYINIAKTVSRIEVQGFAYARGLQEITIPSNVTYFGAQIFMECPNLRKVTISANAEVLSYLTFFKCSNLEEVIVNGNIKTLIKGAFYYCPKLTKITLPSSLEKIEFGAVWCCRGLEKITIPANVVLLEEAAFYDYLNRDNNYWSDVIFDISKTKLKLQKDGNYMALYDYKIKGTRDYNKAYEVLNLVNQERKKYGYTELKMDKNLLENAMVRAEETVTYFEHERPNGLSCTTAITQKYGYAAENIALGQTTAKSVMTSWMNSSGHKTNILEHQYSKSIGIGCYLADDGRYYWTQIFTNGTPETVSKPQNKQTTPAIKILRNRLPFRDVKTTDWSFNAIKDNVSNSMILGYNSTRFAPNEKITRGMLVTILHRMEGQPYVAGTSKFSDVQNTKEYYYVAVKWAAKNNIVSGYSNGKFGPNDPITREQLA
;
A
#
# COMPACT_ATOMS: atom_id res chain seq x y z
N MET A 1 -0.83 -18.98 2.40
CA MET A 1 -1.25 -17.68 1.82
C MET A 1 -1.96 -16.74 2.81
N LYS A 2 -2.73 -17.18 3.80
CA LYS A 2 -3.32 -16.27 4.83
C LYS A 2 -2.29 -15.67 5.82
N LYS A 3 -1.17 -16.33 6.11
CA LYS A 3 -0.11 -15.81 7.00
C LYS A 3 0.72 -14.66 6.39
N ILE A 4 0.86 -14.61 5.08
CA ILE A 4 1.64 -13.57 4.38
C ILE A 4 0.87 -12.24 4.30
N ARG A 5 -0.46 -12.29 4.26
CA ARG A 5 -1.31 -11.08 4.19
C ARG A 5 -1.37 -10.30 5.52
N ASN A 6 -1.22 -10.97 6.65
CA ASN A 6 -1.19 -10.31 7.97
C ASN A 6 0.16 -9.67 8.29
N ILE A 7 1.26 -10.19 7.74
CA ILE A 7 2.60 -9.60 7.88
C ILE A 7 2.69 -8.27 7.12
N LEU A 8 2.05 -8.15 5.94
CA LEU A 8 2.04 -6.90 5.18
C LEU A 8 1.26 -5.75 5.87
N ILE A 9 0.22 -6.06 6.63
CA ILE A 9 -0.60 -5.04 7.34
C ILE A 9 0.12 -4.53 8.59
N ILE A 10 0.86 -5.38 9.30
CA ILE A 10 1.68 -4.97 10.45
C ILE A 10 2.85 -4.08 9.99
N PHE A 11 3.42 -4.35 8.81
CA PHE A 11 4.46 -3.51 8.19
C PHE A 11 4.00 -2.08 7.87
N LEU A 12 2.74 -1.88 7.47
CA LEU A 12 2.22 -0.52 7.19
C LEU A 12 2.04 0.31 8.46
N ILE A 13 1.66 -0.29 9.57
CA ILE A 13 1.35 0.42 10.82
C ILE A 13 2.62 0.82 11.58
N THR A 14 3.61 -0.06 11.69
CA THR A 14 4.90 0.27 12.33
C THR A 14 5.71 1.28 11.53
N PHE A 15 5.58 1.29 10.20
CA PHE A 15 6.31 2.22 9.34
C PHE A 15 5.77 3.67 9.41
N VAL A 16 4.48 3.85 9.63
CA VAL A 16 3.88 5.17 9.84
C VAL A 16 4.38 5.82 11.15
N PHE A 17 4.58 5.05 12.23
CA PHE A 17 5.12 5.56 13.49
C PHE A 17 6.61 5.94 13.43
N PHE A 18 7.43 5.25 12.64
CA PHE A 18 8.84 5.60 12.47
C PHE A 18 9.05 6.92 11.71
N PHE A 19 8.12 7.29 10.82
CA PHE A 19 8.17 8.57 10.10
C PHE A 19 7.88 9.78 10.98
N PHE A 20 7.03 9.63 12.00
CA PHE A 20 6.71 10.75 12.91
C PHE A 20 7.82 11.03 13.92
N SER A 21 8.60 10.03 14.34
CA SER A 21 9.72 10.27 15.30
C SER A 21 10.97 10.89 14.65
N SER A 22 11.21 10.67 13.36
CA SER A 22 12.30 11.32 12.64
C SER A 22 11.95 12.73 12.13
N TYR A 23 10.68 13.09 12.08
CA TYR A 23 10.22 14.44 11.70
C TYR A 23 10.52 15.51 12.76
N SER A 24 10.65 15.12 14.03
CA SER A 24 10.97 16.04 15.13
C SER A 24 12.44 16.47 15.20
N LYS A 25 13.35 15.82 14.45
CA LYS A 25 14.79 16.17 14.42
C LYS A 25 15.24 17.09 13.29
N CYS A 26 14.36 17.45 12.36
CA CYS A 26 14.68 18.44 11.29
C CYS A 26 14.24 19.88 11.60
N LYS A 27 13.91 20.21 12.85
CA LYS A 27 13.50 21.56 13.26
C LYS A 27 14.59 22.35 14.00
N ALA A 28 15.81 22.23 13.59
CA ALA A 28 16.88 23.11 14.08
C ALA A 28 17.74 23.57 12.91
N ILE A 29 17.19 24.48 12.08
CA ILE A 29 17.89 25.55 11.37
C ILE A 29 16.80 26.30 10.57
N GLU A 30 16.63 27.59 11.05
CA GLU A 30 15.94 28.74 10.48
C GLU A 30 14.42 28.90 10.61
N GLY A 31 14.05 29.87 11.43
CA GLY A 31 13.01 30.90 11.18
C GLY A 31 11.57 30.48 11.43
N GLU A 32 11.07 30.94 12.54
CA GLU A 32 9.68 31.01 12.99
C GLU A 32 8.65 31.24 11.89
N GLU A 33 7.66 30.32 11.80
CA GLU A 33 6.23 30.66 11.75
C GLU A 33 5.42 29.38 11.89
N THR A 34 4.60 29.34 12.94
CA THR A 34 3.70 28.25 13.30
C THR A 34 2.50 28.22 12.37
N LEU A 35 2.40 27.18 11.52
CA LEU A 35 1.16 26.79 10.86
C LEU A 35 0.46 25.73 11.71
N LYS A 36 -0.67 26.11 12.34
CA LYS A 36 -1.63 25.19 12.92
C LYS A 36 -2.33 24.44 11.78
N LEU A 37 -2.10 23.15 11.69
CA LEU A 37 -2.96 22.23 10.94
C LEU A 37 -4.05 21.73 11.90
N GLU A 38 -5.27 22.20 11.69
CA GLU A 38 -6.45 21.58 12.31
C GLU A 38 -6.72 20.26 11.62
N TYR A 39 -6.60 19.17 12.37
CA TYR A 39 -7.06 17.85 11.98
C TYR A 39 -8.47 17.66 12.52
N ASN A 40 -9.41 17.40 11.64
CA ASN A 40 -10.73 16.89 12.00
C ASN A 40 -10.59 15.42 12.41
N ASP A 41 -10.72 15.15 13.72
CA ASP A 41 -10.78 13.80 14.28
C ASP A 41 -12.18 13.22 14.05
N GLU A 42 -12.31 12.27 13.10
CA GLU A 42 -13.38 11.29 13.15
C GLU A 42 -12.87 10.00 13.80
N PRO A 43 -13.65 9.37 14.71
CA PRO A 43 -13.14 8.22 15.46
C PRO A 43 -13.09 6.95 14.60
N VAL A 44 -11.90 6.38 14.48
CA VAL A 44 -11.69 5.08 13.86
C VAL A 44 -12.36 4.00 14.70
N LYS A 45 -13.39 3.34 14.16
CA LYS A 45 -14.02 2.16 14.77
C LYS A 45 -13.04 1.00 14.74
N THR A 46 -12.57 0.59 15.91
CA THR A 46 -11.77 -0.62 16.11
C THR A 46 -12.64 -1.86 16.01
N TYR A 47 -12.32 -2.73 15.05
CA TYR A 47 -12.83 -4.11 15.03
C TYR A 47 -11.92 -5.00 15.86
N GLN A 48 -12.48 -5.59 16.92
CA GLN A 48 -11.85 -6.70 17.65
C GLN A 48 -11.78 -7.92 16.74
N LYS A 49 -10.61 -8.56 16.68
CA LYS A 49 -10.49 -9.99 16.40
C LYS A 49 -9.32 -10.58 17.18
N GLN A 50 -9.68 -11.56 18.00
CA GLN A 50 -8.82 -12.39 18.83
C GLN A 50 -7.76 -13.15 18.02
N GLU A 51 -6.68 -13.36 18.71
CA GLU A 51 -5.72 -14.47 18.77
C GLU A 51 -4.28 -14.13 18.35
N ASN A 52 -3.49 -14.23 19.37
CA ASN A 52 -2.05 -14.49 19.51
C ASN A 52 -1.12 -13.30 19.76
N ASN A 53 -0.78 -13.18 21.07
CA ASN A 53 0.43 -12.51 21.59
C ASN A 53 0.71 -11.05 21.17
N GLU A 54 -0.27 -10.19 21.24
CA GLU A 54 -0.04 -8.75 21.29
C GLU A 54 -0.33 -8.25 22.72
N ILE A 55 0.68 -7.64 23.34
CA ILE A 55 0.47 -6.79 24.50
C ILE A 55 -0.34 -5.60 24.00
N ALA A 56 -1.64 -5.64 24.22
CA ALA A 56 -2.51 -4.53 23.88
C ALA A 56 -2.09 -3.31 24.71
N LEU A 57 -1.50 -2.31 24.06
CA LEU A 57 -1.45 -0.94 24.57
C LEU A 57 -2.90 -0.43 24.65
N MET A 58 -3.53 -0.60 25.80
CA MET A 58 -4.85 -0.03 26.04
C MET A 58 -4.71 1.49 26.12
N SER A 59 -5.46 2.19 25.27
CA SER A 59 -5.56 3.65 25.29
C SER A 59 -6.05 4.13 26.65
N VAL A 60 -5.32 5.10 27.23
CA VAL A 60 -5.70 5.77 28.48
C VAL A 60 -7.00 6.55 28.25
N ASN A 61 -8.09 6.14 28.86
CA ASN A 61 -9.42 6.75 28.70
C ASN A 61 -9.65 7.99 29.61
N SER A 62 -8.59 8.71 30.03
CA SER A 62 -8.74 10.00 30.68
C SER A 62 -7.63 10.97 30.25
N ASP A 63 -7.99 12.05 29.61
CA ASP A 63 -7.06 13.12 29.19
C ASP A 63 -6.59 13.99 30.36
N THR A 64 -7.05 13.69 31.58
CA THR A 64 -6.73 14.50 32.78
C THR A 64 -5.34 14.14 33.29
N VAL A 65 -4.42 15.12 33.21
CA VAL A 65 -3.08 15.04 33.79
C VAL A 65 -3.11 15.68 35.18
N TYR A 66 -2.67 14.95 36.17
CA TYR A 66 -2.50 15.39 37.55
C TYR A 66 -1.04 15.70 37.81
N VAL A 67 -0.77 16.53 38.83
CA VAL A 67 0.58 16.90 39.28
C VAL A 67 0.71 16.63 40.78
N GLU A 68 1.74 15.87 41.16
CA GLU A 68 2.10 15.64 42.55
C GLU A 68 3.63 15.75 42.70
N GLY A 69 4.15 16.78 43.41
CA GLY A 69 5.56 17.05 43.46
C GLY A 69 6.15 17.31 42.07
N ASN A 70 7.20 16.58 41.71
CA ASN A 70 7.86 16.66 40.40
C ASN A 70 7.26 15.71 39.34
N TYR A 71 6.12 15.09 39.62
CA TYR A 71 5.52 14.10 38.74
C TYR A 71 4.22 14.59 38.14
N ASN A 72 4.14 14.56 36.80
CA ASN A 72 2.86 14.59 36.08
C ASN A 72 2.42 13.16 35.89
N TYR A 73 1.15 12.85 36.11
CA TYR A 73 0.63 11.50 35.99
C TYR A 73 -0.83 11.46 35.55
N LYS A 74 -1.25 10.31 35.07
CA LYS A 74 -2.63 9.97 34.76
C LYS A 74 -3.10 8.80 35.62
N ILE A 75 -4.40 8.70 35.85
CA ILE A 75 -5.00 7.54 36.52
C ILE A 75 -5.77 6.71 35.51
N GLN A 76 -5.38 5.46 35.35
CA GLN A 76 -6.11 4.48 34.56
C GLN A 76 -6.94 3.60 35.50
N LYS A 77 -8.26 3.59 35.28
CA LYS A 77 -9.21 2.81 36.07
C LYS A 77 -9.35 1.40 35.48
N GLY A 78 -9.57 0.42 36.38
CA GLY A 78 -9.87 -0.95 35.96
C GLY A 78 -8.75 -1.65 35.19
N TYR A 79 -7.49 -1.34 35.48
CA TYR A 79 -6.35 -1.98 34.82
C TYR A 79 -6.20 -3.43 35.29
N SER A 80 -6.06 -4.37 34.36
CA SER A 80 -5.87 -5.79 34.65
C SER A 80 -4.39 -6.13 34.73
N ILE A 81 -3.94 -6.52 35.94
CA ILE A 81 -2.60 -7.05 36.18
C ILE A 81 -2.69 -8.57 36.23
N THR A 82 -2.18 -9.24 35.18
CA THR A 82 -2.19 -10.68 35.06
C THR A 82 -0.84 -11.26 35.47
N ALA A 83 -0.86 -12.31 36.29
CA ALA A 83 0.30 -13.16 36.50
C ALA A 83 0.15 -14.47 35.73
N THR A 84 1.17 -14.84 34.99
CA THR A 84 1.23 -16.08 34.20
C THR A 84 2.36 -16.98 34.70
N ASN A 85 2.24 -18.28 34.46
CA ASN A 85 3.35 -19.24 34.68
C ASN A 85 4.26 -19.34 33.44
N VAL A 86 5.25 -20.20 33.51
CA VAL A 86 6.24 -20.48 32.45
C VAL A 86 5.61 -20.94 31.12
N ASN A 87 4.36 -21.41 31.14
CA ASN A 87 3.63 -21.85 29.95
C ASN A 87 2.60 -20.80 29.49
N ASN A 88 2.72 -19.55 29.93
CA ASN A 88 1.76 -18.44 29.69
C ASN A 88 0.32 -18.75 30.18
N ILE A 89 0.16 -19.67 31.13
CA ILE A 89 -1.13 -19.95 31.75
C ILE A 89 -1.40 -18.92 32.84
N LYS A 90 -2.53 -18.23 32.76
CA LYS A 90 -2.97 -17.24 33.72
C LYS A 90 -3.12 -17.90 35.10
N ILE A 91 -2.38 -17.39 36.10
CA ILE A 91 -2.44 -17.86 37.49
C ILE A 91 -3.38 -16.98 38.30
N SER A 92 -3.31 -15.65 38.09
CA SER A 92 -4.13 -14.68 38.77
C SER A 92 -4.34 -13.44 37.93
N GLU A 93 -5.42 -12.73 38.21
CA GLU A 93 -5.72 -11.41 37.65
C GLU A 93 -6.19 -10.51 38.78
N GLU A 94 -5.64 -9.31 38.85
CA GLU A 94 -6.04 -8.25 39.75
C GLU A 94 -6.48 -7.05 38.90
N ILE A 95 -7.72 -6.58 39.11
CA ILE A 95 -8.25 -5.38 38.48
C ILE A 95 -8.11 -4.22 39.45
N VAL A 96 -7.27 -3.27 39.14
CA VAL A 96 -6.94 -2.12 40.00
C VAL A 96 -6.88 -0.81 39.23
N ASP A 97 -7.09 0.28 39.94
CA ASP A 97 -6.72 1.61 39.39
C ASP A 97 -5.23 1.84 39.61
N ILE A 98 -4.55 2.27 38.54
CA ILE A 98 -3.11 2.54 38.56
C ILE A 98 -2.82 4.01 38.25
N ALA A 99 -1.65 4.50 38.71
CA ALA A 99 -1.07 5.75 38.30
C ALA A 99 0.02 5.49 37.23
N ILE A 100 0.03 6.30 36.19
CA ILE A 100 0.98 6.29 35.08
C ILE A 100 1.77 7.59 35.11
N ILE A 101 3.09 7.56 35.30
CA ILE A 101 3.95 8.74 35.26
C ILE A 101 4.12 9.15 33.79
N THR A 102 3.60 10.31 33.42
CA THR A 102 3.69 10.83 32.05
C THR A 102 4.84 11.83 31.86
N LYS A 103 5.31 12.49 32.94
CA LYS A 103 6.46 13.41 32.88
C LYS A 103 7.06 13.61 34.26
N TYR A 104 8.38 13.68 34.33
CA TYR A 104 9.15 14.07 35.49
C TYR A 104 9.83 15.43 35.24
N THR A 105 9.68 16.39 36.17
CA THR A 105 10.18 17.74 36.04
C THR A 105 11.28 18.10 37.07
N GLY A 106 11.63 17.15 37.95
CA GLY A 106 12.63 17.35 39.01
C GLY A 106 14.06 17.31 38.50
N THR A 107 14.96 17.83 39.31
CA THR A 107 16.40 17.92 39.04
C THR A 107 17.26 17.15 40.02
N GLU A 108 16.64 16.26 40.81
CA GLU A 108 17.33 15.44 41.81
C GLU A 108 18.31 14.47 41.14
N SER A 109 19.47 14.28 41.74
CA SER A 109 20.47 13.35 41.26
C SER A 109 20.15 11.90 41.59
N ILE A 110 19.35 11.67 42.65
CA ILE A 110 18.84 10.36 43.04
C ILE A 110 17.31 10.42 43.01
N VAL A 111 16.71 9.66 42.11
CA VAL A 111 15.25 9.58 41.98
C VAL A 111 14.76 8.23 42.44
N THR A 112 13.89 8.24 43.44
CA THR A 112 13.12 7.08 43.86
C THR A 112 11.69 7.23 43.34
N ILE A 113 11.25 6.30 42.50
CA ILE A 113 9.88 6.32 41.99
C ILE A 113 8.91 6.16 43.18
N PRO A 114 7.92 7.04 43.31
CA PRO A 114 6.95 6.93 44.40
C PRO A 114 6.10 5.64 44.28
N LYS A 115 5.72 5.05 45.40
CA LYS A 115 4.86 3.85 45.38
C LYS A 115 3.44 4.17 44.91
N THR A 116 2.99 5.37 45.19
CA THR A 116 1.64 5.85 44.86
C THR A 116 1.70 7.29 44.37
N LEU A 117 0.79 7.68 43.46
CA LEU A 117 0.46 9.04 43.06
C LEU A 117 -1.07 9.14 43.03
N GLY A 118 -1.62 10.22 43.61
CA GLY A 118 -3.08 10.34 43.78
C GLY A 118 -3.71 9.17 44.53
N GLY A 119 -2.97 8.55 45.48
CA GLY A 119 -3.41 7.38 46.21
C GLY A 119 -3.51 6.10 45.40
N LYS A 120 -3.10 6.09 44.13
CA LYS A 120 -3.08 4.90 43.26
C LYS A 120 -1.66 4.37 43.10
N ARG A 121 -1.50 3.06 42.98
CA ARG A 121 -0.21 2.40 42.74
C ARG A 121 0.44 2.93 41.46
N VAL A 122 1.70 3.36 41.49
CA VAL A 122 2.47 3.66 40.29
C VAL A 122 2.84 2.33 39.63
N TYR A 123 2.27 2.05 38.48
CA TYR A 123 2.49 0.80 37.76
C TYR A 123 3.23 0.99 36.43
N GLU A 124 3.13 2.18 35.84
CA GLU A 124 3.72 2.46 34.55
C GLU A 124 4.51 3.78 34.56
N ILE A 125 5.65 3.77 33.89
CA ILE A 125 6.40 4.95 33.48
C ILE A 125 6.20 5.07 31.97
N ASP A 126 5.45 6.08 31.55
CA ASP A 126 5.03 6.30 30.15
C ASP A 126 6.19 6.64 29.23
N ASN A 127 5.91 6.65 27.94
CA ASN A 127 6.86 6.95 26.88
C ASN A 127 7.49 8.35 27.12
N GLY A 128 8.83 8.40 27.11
CA GLY A 128 9.59 9.63 27.27
C GLY A 128 9.41 10.35 28.60
N ALA A 129 8.84 9.74 29.65
CA ALA A 129 8.50 10.41 30.91
C ALA A 129 9.67 11.14 31.59
N PHE A 130 10.90 10.65 31.43
CA PHE A 130 12.14 11.25 31.93
C PHE A 130 13.11 11.66 30.80
N TYR A 131 12.64 11.74 29.56
CA TYR A 131 13.45 11.99 28.38
C TYR A 131 14.36 13.24 28.55
N GLN A 132 15.66 13.07 28.25
CA GLN A 132 16.69 14.11 28.34
C GLN A 132 16.89 14.70 29.76
N ASN A 133 16.50 14.02 30.84
CA ASN A 133 16.79 14.44 32.17
C ASN A 133 18.26 14.15 32.55
N THR A 134 19.13 15.13 32.38
CA THR A 134 20.58 14.99 32.64
C THR A 134 20.95 15.14 34.11
N SER A 135 20.01 15.46 35.01
CA SER A 135 20.26 15.62 36.45
C SER A 135 20.35 14.27 37.15
N ILE A 136 19.58 13.29 36.70
CA ILE A 136 19.48 11.98 37.34
C ILE A 136 20.78 11.18 37.15
N LYS A 137 21.36 10.73 38.27
CA LYS A 137 22.53 9.82 38.32
C LYS A 137 22.12 8.41 38.76
N LYS A 138 21.12 8.32 39.62
CA LYS A 138 20.62 7.04 40.17
C LYS A 138 19.11 6.99 40.14
N LEU A 139 18.58 5.88 39.60
CA LEU A 139 17.15 5.53 39.57
C LEU A 139 16.90 4.37 40.51
N ILE A 140 15.91 4.52 41.40
CA ILE A 140 15.45 3.49 42.30
C ILE A 140 13.96 3.21 42.01
N ILE A 141 13.65 2.02 41.54
CA ILE A 141 12.27 1.52 41.37
C ILE A 141 11.99 0.60 42.56
N PRO A 142 11.11 0.99 43.49
CA PRO A 142 10.80 0.16 44.67
C PRO A 142 10.08 -1.14 44.29
N ASP A 143 10.22 -2.14 45.16
CA ASP A 143 9.47 -3.39 45.03
C ASP A 143 7.95 -3.16 44.96
N LYS A 144 7.26 -4.02 44.23
CA LYS A 144 5.81 -4.02 44.06
C LYS A 144 5.22 -2.72 43.52
N THR A 145 6.01 -1.96 42.75
CA THR A 145 5.56 -0.72 42.14
C THR A 145 5.45 -0.88 40.60
N VAL A 146 6.41 -0.37 39.85
CA VAL A 146 6.40 -0.30 38.38
C VAL A 146 6.45 -1.69 37.76
N GLY A 147 5.47 -1.99 36.92
CA GLY A 147 5.45 -3.19 36.06
C GLY A 147 5.90 -2.90 34.64
N MET A 148 5.70 -1.66 34.15
CA MET A 148 5.98 -1.28 32.78
C MET A 148 6.84 -0.04 32.69
N ILE A 149 7.87 -0.10 31.83
CA ILE A 149 8.75 1.03 31.47
C ILE A 149 8.59 1.29 29.97
N GLY A 150 8.03 2.44 29.61
CA GLY A 150 7.65 2.84 28.27
C GLY A 150 8.81 3.15 27.35
N GLU A 151 8.48 3.37 26.09
CA GLU A 151 9.44 3.68 25.04
C GLU A 151 10.21 5.00 25.35
N GLY A 152 11.53 4.93 25.29
CA GLY A 152 12.37 6.09 25.55
C GLY A 152 12.20 6.72 26.94
N ALA A 153 11.59 6.04 27.90
CA ALA A 153 11.24 6.60 29.19
C ALA A 153 12.40 7.34 29.87
N PHE A 154 13.61 6.82 29.78
CA PHE A 154 14.85 7.44 30.28
C PHE A 154 15.86 7.69 29.15
N ALA A 155 15.42 7.80 27.90
CA ALA A 155 16.32 8.04 26.80
C ALA A 155 17.02 9.41 26.96
N ASP A 156 18.32 9.43 26.61
CA ASP A 156 19.20 10.58 26.72
C ASP A 156 19.39 11.14 28.15
N CYS A 157 19.09 10.33 29.20
CA CYS A 157 19.49 10.63 30.57
C CYS A 157 21.00 10.33 30.73
N THR A 158 21.85 11.16 30.12
CA THR A 158 23.27 10.89 29.89
C THR A 158 24.12 10.75 31.15
N ASN A 159 23.61 11.18 32.33
CA ASN A 159 24.26 11.02 33.62
C ASN A 159 23.74 9.88 34.46
N LEU A 160 22.66 9.17 33.99
CA LEU A 160 22.11 8.02 34.71
C LEU A 160 23.08 6.85 34.64
N SER A 161 23.78 6.59 35.75
CA SER A 161 24.84 5.55 35.85
C SER A 161 24.42 4.32 36.65
N GLU A 162 23.38 4.44 37.50
CA GLU A 162 22.89 3.35 38.35
C GLU A 162 21.38 3.18 38.23
N ILE A 163 20.93 1.94 38.10
CA ILE A 163 19.51 1.56 38.13
C ILE A 163 19.32 0.42 39.12
N SER A 164 18.35 0.59 40.02
CA SER A 164 17.83 -0.46 40.86
C SER A 164 16.42 -0.82 40.42
N PHE A 165 16.25 -1.97 39.78
CA PHE A 165 14.93 -2.47 39.38
C PHE A 165 14.24 -3.15 40.56
N GLY A 166 12.98 -2.75 40.80
CA GLY A 166 12.09 -3.47 41.73
C GLY A 166 11.61 -4.81 41.19
N ASN A 167 11.11 -5.63 42.10
CA ASN A 167 10.66 -6.98 41.81
C ASN A 167 9.27 -7.07 41.12
N ALA A 168 8.74 -5.98 40.62
CA ALA A 168 7.47 -5.95 39.86
C ALA A 168 7.68 -5.64 38.36
N VAL A 169 8.91 -5.26 37.94
CA VAL A 169 9.18 -4.90 36.55
C VAL A 169 9.01 -6.12 35.66
N LYS A 170 8.06 -6.05 34.73
CA LYS A 170 7.73 -7.08 33.75
C LYS A 170 8.15 -6.71 32.34
N ASN A 171 7.95 -5.44 31.96
CA ASN A 171 8.12 -4.98 30.58
C ASN A 171 9.08 -3.79 30.51
N ILE A 172 10.03 -3.84 29.57
CA ILE A 172 10.95 -2.75 29.23
C ILE A 172 10.88 -2.53 27.72
N ALA A 173 10.35 -1.39 27.30
CA ALA A 173 10.10 -1.07 25.90
C ALA A 173 11.34 -0.60 25.13
N SER A 174 11.17 -0.30 23.84
CA SER A 174 12.23 0.21 22.96
C SER A 174 12.86 1.47 23.52
N TYR A 175 14.18 1.57 23.38
CA TYR A 175 14.94 2.76 23.74
C TYR A 175 14.77 3.24 25.19
N ALA A 176 14.17 2.45 26.09
CA ALA A 176 13.81 2.85 27.42
C ALA A 176 14.98 3.51 28.19
N PHE A 177 16.19 3.01 28.00
CA PHE A 177 17.43 3.54 28.58
C PHE A 177 18.44 3.96 27.53
N GLN A 178 18.02 4.32 26.33
CA GLN A 178 18.91 4.73 25.25
C GLN A 178 19.88 5.83 25.73
N ASN A 179 21.17 5.70 25.36
CA ASN A 179 22.22 6.72 25.58
C ASN A 179 22.34 7.14 27.05
N THR A 180 22.19 6.19 27.98
CA THR A 180 22.47 6.41 29.41
C THR A 180 23.91 6.02 29.79
N ALA A 181 24.38 6.48 30.95
CA ALA A 181 25.71 6.16 31.48
C ALA A 181 25.74 4.88 32.33
N VAL A 182 24.70 4.06 32.27
CA VAL A 182 24.56 2.85 33.10
C VAL A 182 25.73 1.91 32.93
N THR A 183 26.32 1.45 34.04
CA THR A 183 27.48 0.56 34.02
C THR A 183 27.12 -0.89 34.30
N THR A 184 26.09 -1.13 35.14
CA THR A 184 25.61 -2.47 35.50
C THR A 184 24.11 -2.53 35.39
N VAL A 185 23.60 -3.55 34.69
CA VAL A 185 22.18 -3.81 34.52
C VAL A 185 21.84 -5.15 35.19
N LYS A 186 21.05 -5.11 36.27
CA LYS A 186 20.56 -6.31 36.97
C LYS A 186 19.06 -6.43 36.75
N LEU A 187 18.66 -7.28 35.81
CA LEU A 187 17.26 -7.48 35.45
C LEU A 187 16.56 -8.47 36.41
N PRO A 188 15.30 -8.19 36.83
CA PRO A 188 14.62 -8.95 37.87
C PRO A 188 14.08 -10.30 37.36
N ALA A 189 13.74 -11.18 38.31
CA ALA A 189 13.08 -12.47 38.05
C ALA A 189 11.73 -12.33 37.35
N THR A 190 11.03 -11.21 37.57
CA THR A 190 9.68 -10.93 37.03
C THR A 190 9.67 -10.43 35.60
N LEU A 191 10.84 -10.19 34.98
CA LEU A 191 10.90 -9.67 33.61
C LEU A 191 10.31 -10.68 32.62
N GLU A 192 9.22 -10.30 31.97
CA GLU A 192 8.50 -11.09 30.98
C GLU A 192 8.79 -10.61 29.53
N PHE A 193 9.14 -9.30 29.39
CA PHE A 193 9.41 -8.73 28.08
C PHE A 193 10.47 -7.63 28.14
N ILE A 194 11.45 -7.71 27.25
CA ILE A 194 12.45 -6.65 27.00
C ILE A 194 12.71 -6.54 25.50
N LEU A 195 12.61 -5.32 24.96
CA LEU A 195 12.96 -5.09 23.57
C LEU A 195 14.49 -4.96 23.42
N ASN A 196 15.00 -5.48 22.31
CA ASN A 196 16.42 -5.51 21.95
C ASN A 196 17.09 -4.13 21.93
N THR A 197 16.32 -3.08 21.61
CA THR A 197 16.78 -1.68 21.58
C THR A 197 16.67 -0.97 22.93
N SER A 198 16.18 -1.62 23.99
CA SER A 198 15.99 -1.00 25.32
C SER A 198 17.26 -0.36 25.89
N LEU A 199 18.44 -0.94 25.59
CA LEU A 199 19.76 -0.48 26.03
C LEU A 199 20.61 0.09 24.88
N TYR A 200 19.98 0.61 23.85
CA TYR A 200 20.63 1.17 22.66
C TYR A 200 21.60 2.30 23.04
N LYS A 201 22.83 2.27 22.49
CA LYS A 201 23.89 3.26 22.78
C LYS A 201 24.28 3.42 24.26
N CYS A 202 24.00 2.45 25.11
CA CYS A 202 24.53 2.41 26.47
C CYS A 202 26.00 1.95 26.44
N GLU A 203 26.93 2.85 26.13
CA GLU A 203 28.33 2.52 25.86
C GLU A 203 29.13 2.11 27.11
N LYS A 204 28.66 2.47 28.31
CA LYS A 204 29.36 2.23 29.59
C LYS A 204 28.99 0.91 30.28
N ILE A 205 28.06 0.14 29.72
CA ILE A 205 27.67 -1.15 30.33
C ILE A 205 28.87 -2.11 30.32
N THR A 206 29.24 -2.56 31.51
CA THR A 206 30.29 -3.58 31.73
C THR A 206 29.68 -4.92 32.13
N SER A 207 28.46 -4.92 32.72
CA SER A 207 27.80 -6.11 33.19
C SER A 207 26.31 -6.09 32.97
N ILE A 208 25.79 -7.16 32.38
CA ILE A 208 24.35 -7.47 32.30
C ILE A 208 24.11 -8.81 32.96
N THR A 209 23.26 -8.83 33.99
CA THR A 209 22.85 -10.05 34.69
C THR A 209 21.32 -10.12 34.75
N ILE A 210 20.80 -11.31 34.75
CA ILE A 210 19.38 -11.59 34.92
C ILE A 210 19.24 -12.52 36.12
N ASP A 211 18.26 -12.25 36.99
CA ASP A 211 18.02 -13.11 38.17
C ASP A 211 17.84 -14.56 37.73
N SER A 212 18.48 -15.50 38.44
CA SER A 212 18.46 -16.93 38.09
C SER A 212 17.06 -17.58 38.15
N LYS A 213 16.10 -16.91 38.79
CA LYS A 213 14.68 -17.31 38.84
C LYS A 213 13.87 -16.83 37.65
N ASN A 214 14.46 -16.00 36.75
CA ASN A 214 13.77 -15.60 35.54
C ASN A 214 13.64 -16.78 34.59
N VAL A 215 12.42 -17.04 34.13
CA VAL A 215 12.10 -18.18 33.28
C VAL A 215 12.04 -17.83 31.78
N HIS A 216 12.06 -16.54 31.46
CA HIS A 216 11.93 -16.02 30.09
C HIS A 216 13.28 -15.66 29.48
N TYR A 217 14.22 -15.18 30.30
CA TYR A 217 15.50 -14.66 29.81
C TYR A 217 16.69 -15.14 30.62
N LYS A 218 17.84 -15.18 29.98
CA LYS A 218 19.14 -15.31 30.63
C LYS A 218 20.20 -14.46 29.96
N ALA A 219 21.21 -14.05 30.73
CA ALA A 219 22.38 -13.36 30.22
C ALA A 219 23.58 -14.33 30.17
N ILE A 220 24.26 -14.40 29.03
CA ILE A 220 25.50 -15.17 28.85
C ILE A 220 26.53 -14.21 28.27
N ASN A 221 27.64 -13.99 28.98
CA ASN A 221 28.67 -13.05 28.55
C ASN A 221 28.12 -11.64 28.19
N ASN A 222 27.23 -11.15 29.02
CA ASN A 222 26.50 -9.87 28.85
C ASN A 222 25.52 -9.80 27.66
N VAL A 223 25.32 -10.88 26.91
CA VAL A 223 24.35 -10.97 25.81
C VAL A 223 23.03 -11.51 26.39
N ILE A 224 21.90 -10.90 26.01
CA ILE A 224 20.57 -11.30 26.47
C ILE A 224 19.98 -12.31 25.50
N TYR A 225 19.52 -13.43 26.05
CA TYR A 225 18.83 -14.49 25.32
C TYR A 225 17.45 -14.73 25.94
N GLU A 226 16.48 -14.91 25.08
CA GLU A 226 15.15 -15.44 25.44
C GLU A 226 15.20 -16.97 25.47
N ILE A 227 14.49 -17.59 26.40
CA ILE A 227 14.46 -19.04 26.61
C ILE A 227 13.21 -19.59 25.94
N ASN A 228 13.39 -20.41 24.90
CA ASN A 228 12.29 -21.09 24.22
C ASN A 228 11.69 -22.21 25.07
N SER A 229 10.49 -22.68 24.75
CA SER A 229 9.81 -23.77 25.47
C SER A 229 10.56 -25.10 25.48
N ASP A 230 11.46 -25.33 24.51
CA ASP A 230 12.33 -26.48 24.41
C ASP A 230 13.72 -26.26 25.05
N ASN A 231 13.89 -25.21 25.84
CA ASN A 231 15.15 -24.76 26.47
C ASN A 231 16.25 -24.34 25.47
N THR A 232 15.97 -24.27 24.17
CA THR A 232 16.86 -23.59 23.23
C THR A 232 16.80 -22.09 23.42
N LEU A 233 17.65 -21.35 22.73
CA LEU A 233 17.77 -19.91 22.92
C LEU A 233 17.41 -19.15 21.65
N LYS A 234 16.86 -17.95 21.88
CA LYS A 234 16.70 -16.91 20.89
C LYS A 234 17.61 -15.74 21.27
N LEU A 235 18.48 -15.31 20.38
CA LEU A 235 19.32 -14.13 20.61
C LEU A 235 18.44 -12.88 20.61
N ARG A 236 18.34 -12.23 21.76
CA ARG A 236 17.48 -11.07 21.98
C ARG A 236 18.21 -9.75 21.83
N ALA A 237 19.36 -9.59 22.50
CA ALA A 237 20.15 -8.36 22.39
C ALA A 237 21.64 -8.61 22.60
N TYR A 238 22.44 -8.23 21.60
CA TYR A 238 23.90 -8.10 21.71
C TYR A 238 24.23 -6.65 22.08
N PRO A 239 24.78 -6.38 23.27
CA PRO A 239 24.91 -5.02 23.78
C PRO A 239 25.80 -4.12 22.94
N TRP A 240 25.40 -2.87 22.81
CA TRP A 240 26.19 -1.82 22.14
C TRP A 240 27.60 -1.64 22.73
N SER A 241 27.72 -1.80 24.06
CA SER A 241 28.98 -1.64 24.80
C SER A 241 30.06 -2.68 24.49
N LYS A 242 29.71 -3.84 23.89
CA LYS A 242 30.68 -4.89 23.57
C LYS A 242 31.58 -4.42 22.43
N LYS A 243 32.89 -4.51 22.68
CA LYS A 243 33.94 -4.11 21.73
C LYS A 243 34.61 -5.29 21.02
N ASP A 244 33.98 -6.47 21.10
CA ASP A 244 34.48 -7.68 20.45
C ASP A 244 34.40 -7.52 18.94
N LYS A 245 35.47 -7.82 18.23
CA LYS A 245 35.49 -7.81 16.77
C LYS A 245 34.83 -9.05 16.17
N THR A 246 34.72 -10.12 16.94
CA THR A 246 34.11 -11.39 16.50
C THR A 246 33.06 -11.84 17.51
N PHE A 247 31.89 -12.16 17.04
CA PHE A 247 30.85 -12.79 17.84
C PHE A 247 30.56 -14.19 17.28
N ILE A 248 30.63 -15.19 18.14
CA ILE A 248 30.22 -16.56 17.86
C ILE A 248 28.90 -16.78 18.56
N ILE A 249 27.83 -16.97 17.78
CA ILE A 249 26.51 -17.30 18.33
C ILE A 249 26.60 -18.67 19.00
N PRO A 250 26.13 -18.85 20.24
CA PRO A 250 26.15 -20.14 20.93
C PRO A 250 25.40 -21.25 20.19
N ASN A 251 25.91 -22.50 20.29
CA ASN A 251 25.37 -23.66 19.54
C ASN A 251 23.90 -24.04 19.91
N ASN A 252 23.39 -23.58 21.02
CA ASN A 252 22.00 -23.81 21.42
C ASN A 252 21.05 -22.66 21.06
N VAL A 253 21.51 -21.67 20.27
CA VAL A 253 20.67 -20.59 19.75
C VAL A 253 20.04 -21.05 18.45
N LYS A 254 18.71 -21.04 18.37
CA LYS A 254 17.95 -21.37 17.18
C LYS A 254 17.52 -20.14 16.37
N GLU A 255 17.30 -19.03 17.04
CA GLU A 255 16.76 -17.83 16.42
C GLU A 255 17.60 -16.59 16.75
N VAL A 256 17.74 -15.69 15.77
CA VAL A 256 18.30 -14.35 15.93
C VAL A 256 17.16 -13.36 15.67
N GLU A 257 16.80 -12.59 16.71
CA GLU A 257 15.69 -11.64 16.68
C GLU A 257 15.99 -10.44 15.80
N TYR A 258 14.95 -9.77 15.39
CA TYR A 258 14.97 -8.44 14.77
C TYR A 258 15.85 -7.47 15.60
N GLU A 259 16.76 -6.74 14.94
CA GLU A 259 17.69 -5.79 15.61
C GLU A 259 18.49 -6.36 16.80
N ALA A 260 18.64 -7.67 16.88
CA ALA A 260 19.36 -8.30 18.00
C ALA A 260 20.84 -7.94 18.04
N ILE A 261 21.44 -7.61 16.90
CA ILE A 261 22.87 -7.27 16.79
C ILE A 261 23.01 -5.86 16.20
N ILE A 262 22.93 -4.85 17.08
CA ILE A 262 23.21 -3.45 16.75
C ILE A 262 24.49 -3.05 17.46
N ASN A 263 25.62 -3.08 16.75
CA ASN A 263 26.93 -2.87 17.36
C ASN A 263 27.97 -2.40 16.33
N ASP A 264 28.63 -1.28 16.57
CA ASP A 264 29.59 -0.70 15.63
C ASP A 264 31.02 -1.25 15.76
N TYR A 265 31.31 -2.15 16.69
CA TYR A 265 32.65 -2.75 16.86
C TYR A 265 32.76 -4.11 16.19
N LEU A 266 31.63 -4.80 15.95
CA LEU A 266 31.64 -6.17 15.41
C LEU A 266 32.04 -6.18 13.94
N GLU A 267 33.10 -6.94 13.62
CA GLU A 267 33.61 -7.13 12.25
C GLU A 267 33.23 -8.50 11.66
N THR A 268 33.05 -9.52 12.52
CA THR A 268 32.78 -10.90 12.08
C THR A 268 31.68 -11.54 12.94
N LEU A 269 30.71 -12.14 12.28
CA LEU A 269 29.63 -12.92 12.88
C LEU A 269 29.81 -14.41 12.48
N ASN A 270 29.86 -15.33 13.46
CA ASN A 270 29.83 -16.76 13.21
C ASN A 270 28.46 -17.33 13.59
N VAL A 271 27.80 -17.96 12.61
CA VAL A 271 26.48 -18.56 12.73
C VAL A 271 26.61 -20.08 12.82
N PRO A 272 26.23 -20.72 13.95
CA PRO A 272 26.37 -22.17 14.15
C PRO A 272 25.31 -22.95 13.34
N ALA A 273 25.48 -24.28 13.35
CA ALA A 273 24.58 -25.21 12.68
C ALA A 273 23.13 -25.15 13.20
N ALA A 274 22.96 -24.84 14.49
CA ALA A 274 21.65 -24.85 15.16
C ALA A 274 20.74 -23.68 14.79
N VAL A 275 21.26 -22.57 14.23
CA VAL A 275 20.42 -21.41 13.89
C VAL A 275 19.49 -21.74 12.76
N GLU A 276 18.19 -21.71 13.06
CA GLU A 276 17.09 -22.00 12.14
C GLU A 276 16.51 -20.73 11.49
N SER A 277 16.53 -19.59 12.23
CA SER A 277 15.98 -18.33 11.78
C SER A 277 16.87 -17.15 12.12
N ILE A 278 17.15 -16.31 11.12
CA ILE A 278 17.69 -14.96 11.27
C ILE A 278 16.68 -14.02 10.66
N LEU A 279 16.06 -13.16 11.48
CA LEU A 279 15.04 -12.23 11.02
C LEU A 279 15.68 -11.02 10.32
N THR A 280 16.25 -11.25 9.15
CA THR A 280 16.98 -10.25 8.34
C THR A 280 16.07 -9.24 7.67
N SER A 281 14.80 -9.58 7.46
CA SER A 281 13.85 -8.71 6.75
C SER A 281 13.64 -7.35 7.41
N ASN A 282 14.10 -7.16 8.64
CA ASN A 282 13.82 -5.99 9.47
C ASN A 282 15.04 -5.51 10.26
N TYR A 283 16.22 -5.37 9.61
CA TYR A 283 17.40 -4.77 10.26
C TYR A 283 18.08 -5.60 11.36
N ALA A 284 17.96 -6.94 11.38
CA ALA A 284 18.53 -7.79 12.43
C ALA A 284 20.05 -7.61 12.64
N LEU A 285 20.75 -7.16 11.63
CA LEU A 285 22.21 -7.04 11.59
C LEU A 285 22.65 -5.60 11.26
N THR A 286 22.17 -4.61 11.99
CA THR A 286 22.54 -3.19 11.80
C THR A 286 23.88 -2.87 12.44
N THR A 287 24.96 -3.38 11.87
CA THR A 287 26.31 -3.08 12.31
C THR A 287 27.07 -2.38 11.21
N SER A 288 27.59 -1.18 11.46
CA SER A 288 28.30 -0.40 10.43
C SER A 288 29.65 -1.00 10.02
N ASN A 289 30.26 -1.81 10.89
CA ASN A 289 31.60 -2.38 10.69
C ASN A 289 31.63 -3.88 10.38
N LEU A 290 30.49 -4.54 10.30
CA LEU A 290 30.45 -5.97 9.97
C LEU A 290 30.97 -6.21 8.56
N LYS A 291 32.06 -7.01 8.45
CA LYS A 291 32.72 -7.33 7.19
C LYS A 291 32.38 -8.73 6.68
N ASN A 292 32.18 -9.68 7.61
CA ASN A 292 31.98 -11.08 7.25
C ASN A 292 30.94 -11.75 8.13
N ILE A 293 30.15 -12.61 7.51
CA ILE A 293 29.26 -13.57 8.17
C ILE A 293 29.71 -14.95 7.72
N TYR A 294 30.13 -15.79 8.67
CA TYR A 294 30.49 -17.17 8.40
C TYR A 294 29.45 -18.12 8.97
N VAL A 295 28.88 -18.94 8.12
CA VAL A 295 27.85 -19.92 8.48
C VAL A 295 28.49 -21.31 8.51
N ASN A 296 28.24 -22.05 9.60
CA ASN A 296 28.68 -23.44 9.72
C ASN A 296 28.14 -24.28 8.56
N SER A 297 28.99 -25.11 7.94
CA SER A 297 28.62 -25.91 6.78
C SER A 297 27.47 -26.89 7.02
N SER A 298 27.24 -27.30 8.27
CA SER A 298 26.12 -28.15 8.69
C SER A 298 24.82 -27.41 8.94
N ASN A 299 24.77 -26.06 8.86
CA ASN A 299 23.55 -25.32 8.96
C ASN A 299 22.59 -25.69 7.81
N GLN A 300 21.32 -25.92 8.11
CA GLN A 300 20.33 -26.40 7.13
C GLN A 300 19.61 -25.29 6.38
N ASN A 301 19.62 -24.05 6.90
CA ASN A 301 18.82 -22.93 6.37
C ASN A 301 19.68 -21.89 5.66
N TYR A 302 20.92 -21.71 6.13
CA TYR A 302 21.80 -20.63 5.69
C TYR A 302 23.14 -21.16 5.16
N SER A 303 23.77 -20.33 4.37
CA SER A 303 25.15 -20.48 3.93
C SER A 303 25.82 -19.11 3.84
N SER A 304 27.11 -19.06 3.75
CA SER A 304 27.85 -17.85 3.40
C SER A 304 28.68 -18.05 2.13
N VAL A 305 28.69 -17.02 1.28
CA VAL A 305 29.54 -16.97 0.10
C VAL A 305 30.37 -15.69 0.22
N ASP A 306 31.66 -15.85 0.32
CA ASP A 306 32.59 -14.72 0.52
C ASP A 306 32.13 -13.77 1.65
N GLY A 307 31.72 -14.31 2.78
CA GLY A 307 31.27 -13.53 3.94
C GLY A 307 29.89 -12.85 3.82
N VAL A 308 29.18 -13.08 2.75
CA VAL A 308 27.81 -12.60 2.51
C VAL A 308 26.81 -13.70 2.87
N LEU A 309 25.70 -13.34 3.53
CA LEU A 309 24.68 -14.29 3.99
C LEU A 309 23.70 -14.66 2.87
N PHE A 310 23.54 -15.95 2.66
CA PHE A 310 22.61 -16.55 1.69
C PHE A 310 21.73 -17.63 2.33
N SER A 311 20.67 -18.02 1.61
CA SER A 311 19.98 -19.28 1.86
C SER A 311 20.93 -20.48 1.66
N LYS A 312 20.58 -21.63 2.23
CA LYS A 312 21.39 -22.85 2.11
C LYS A 312 21.69 -23.22 0.65
N ASP A 313 20.71 -23.11 -0.22
CA ASP A 313 20.80 -23.38 -1.66
C ASP A 313 21.42 -22.22 -2.47
N LYS A 314 21.83 -21.14 -1.81
CA LYS A 314 22.44 -19.93 -2.37
C LYS A 314 21.54 -19.16 -3.35
N LYS A 315 20.24 -19.45 -3.41
CA LYS A 315 19.31 -18.77 -4.30
C LYS A 315 18.85 -17.42 -3.79
N LYS A 316 18.85 -17.19 -2.47
CA LYS A 316 18.43 -15.96 -1.84
C LYS A 316 19.60 -15.25 -1.18
N LEU A 317 19.85 -14.01 -1.56
CA LEU A 317 20.83 -13.14 -0.90
C LEU A 317 20.11 -12.41 0.23
N TYR A 318 20.44 -12.76 1.49
CA TYR A 318 19.80 -12.16 2.65
C TYR A 318 20.46 -10.88 3.14
N PHE A 319 21.79 -10.86 3.23
CA PHE A 319 22.47 -9.70 3.78
C PHE A 319 23.93 -9.59 3.31
N TYR A 320 24.26 -8.42 2.74
CA TYR A 320 25.60 -8.00 2.40
C TYR A 320 26.15 -7.15 3.57
N PRO A 321 27.23 -7.58 4.26
CA PRO A 321 27.74 -6.87 5.42
C PRO A 321 28.19 -5.44 5.09
N SER A 322 27.69 -4.46 5.85
CA SER A 322 27.84 -3.03 5.58
C SER A 322 29.26 -2.49 5.76
N GLY A 323 30.10 -3.14 6.59
CA GLY A 323 31.49 -2.76 6.87
C GLY A 323 32.50 -3.28 5.85
N ARG A 324 32.07 -3.99 4.80
CA ARG A 324 32.98 -4.43 3.73
C ARG A 324 33.57 -3.22 3.00
N THR A 325 34.84 -3.31 2.66
CA THR A 325 35.61 -2.22 2.01
C THR A 325 35.63 -2.29 0.49
N THR A 326 35.10 -3.39 -0.09
CA THR A 326 35.03 -3.57 -1.54
C THR A 326 34.10 -2.54 -2.16
N THR A 327 34.51 -1.97 -3.29
CA THR A 327 33.72 -0.97 -4.02
C THR A 327 32.80 -1.59 -5.06
N THR A 328 33.01 -2.84 -5.43
CA THR A 328 32.19 -3.57 -6.42
C THR A 328 31.85 -4.95 -5.87
N TYR A 329 30.59 -5.35 -6.04
CA TYR A 329 30.13 -6.69 -5.70
C TYR A 329 29.42 -7.33 -6.88
N ASN A 330 29.87 -8.55 -7.23
CA ASN A 330 29.21 -9.38 -8.24
C ASN A 330 28.30 -10.38 -7.53
N ILE A 331 26.99 -10.24 -7.70
CA ILE A 331 26.05 -11.22 -7.16
C ILE A 331 26.29 -12.56 -7.87
N PRO A 332 26.49 -13.67 -7.15
CA PRO A 332 26.82 -14.96 -7.75
C PRO A 332 25.72 -15.47 -8.69
N ASN A 333 26.14 -16.11 -9.79
CA ASN A 333 25.22 -16.84 -10.66
C ASN A 333 24.50 -17.93 -9.86
N GLY A 334 23.21 -18.13 -10.13
CA GLY A 334 22.34 -19.03 -9.37
C GLY A 334 21.52 -18.31 -8.31
N THR A 335 21.90 -17.08 -7.91
CA THR A 335 21.04 -16.23 -7.06
C THR A 335 19.79 -15.83 -7.84
N THR A 336 18.61 -16.08 -7.27
CA THR A 336 17.31 -15.78 -7.90
C THR A 336 16.58 -14.62 -7.23
N SER A 337 16.92 -14.31 -5.97
CA SER A 337 16.26 -13.24 -5.20
C SER A 337 17.27 -12.44 -4.39
N ILE A 338 17.06 -11.12 -4.38
CA ILE A 338 17.67 -10.16 -3.45
C ILE A 338 16.60 -9.86 -2.42
N GLU A 339 16.83 -10.24 -1.16
CA GLU A 339 15.83 -10.17 -0.10
C GLU A 339 15.72 -8.75 0.47
N THR A 340 14.70 -8.53 1.32
CA THR A 340 14.45 -7.23 1.97
C THR A 340 15.67 -6.74 2.74
N ASN A 341 16.05 -5.48 2.54
CA ASN A 341 17.20 -4.83 3.17
C ASN A 341 18.58 -5.50 2.89
N ALA A 342 18.68 -6.31 1.85
CA ALA A 342 19.88 -7.10 1.58
C ALA A 342 21.19 -6.27 1.49
N PHE A 343 21.12 -5.03 1.02
CA PHE A 343 22.27 -4.12 0.90
C PHE A 343 22.15 -2.89 1.82
N TYR A 344 21.38 -3.01 2.89
CA TYR A 344 21.17 -1.92 3.84
C TYR A 344 22.50 -1.39 4.40
N ASN A 345 22.66 -0.06 4.38
CA ASN A 345 23.82 0.66 4.93
C ASN A 345 25.17 0.26 4.31
N SER A 346 25.21 -0.18 3.05
CA SER A 346 26.43 -0.53 2.32
C SER A 346 27.20 0.73 1.93
N ASN A 347 28.05 1.24 2.85
CA ASN A 347 28.67 2.57 2.74
C ASN A 347 29.78 2.66 1.70
N ASN A 348 30.52 1.56 1.49
CA ASN A 348 31.69 1.52 0.59
C ASN A 348 31.37 0.99 -0.80
N LEU A 349 30.25 0.31 -0.96
CA LEU A 349 29.86 -0.38 -2.19
C LEU A 349 29.32 0.61 -3.21
N LYS A 350 30.08 0.85 -4.30
CA LYS A 350 29.74 1.80 -5.34
C LYS A 350 28.97 1.17 -6.51
N TYR A 351 29.28 -0.09 -6.81
CA TYR A 351 28.74 -0.81 -7.97
C TYR A 351 28.28 -2.21 -7.57
N ILE A 352 27.10 -2.60 -8.02
CA ILE A 352 26.53 -3.94 -7.83
C ILE A 352 26.20 -4.51 -9.21
N ASN A 353 26.84 -5.61 -9.55
CA ASN A 353 26.56 -6.36 -10.76
C ASN A 353 25.51 -7.45 -10.44
N ILE A 354 24.30 -7.27 -10.91
CA ILE A 354 23.18 -8.20 -10.67
C ILE A 354 23.28 -9.36 -11.67
N ALA A 355 23.35 -10.58 -11.16
CA ALA A 355 23.38 -11.77 -12.00
C ALA A 355 22.10 -11.93 -12.84
N LYS A 356 22.22 -12.45 -14.06
CA LYS A 356 21.08 -12.70 -14.96
C LYS A 356 20.07 -13.73 -14.42
N THR A 357 20.41 -14.46 -13.36
CA THR A 357 19.51 -15.41 -12.69
C THR A 357 18.58 -14.74 -11.67
N VAL A 358 18.85 -13.48 -11.28
CA VAL A 358 18.02 -12.75 -10.32
C VAL A 358 16.70 -12.34 -10.99
N SER A 359 15.60 -12.87 -10.51
CA SER A 359 14.25 -12.57 -11.00
C SER A 359 13.43 -11.71 -10.04
N ARG A 360 13.88 -11.58 -8.78
CA ARG A 360 13.16 -10.85 -7.74
C ARG A 360 14.09 -9.93 -6.97
N ILE A 361 13.63 -8.69 -6.75
CA ILE A 361 14.23 -7.75 -5.82
C ILE A 361 13.12 -7.36 -4.83
N GLU A 362 13.28 -7.74 -3.57
CA GLU A 362 12.27 -7.52 -2.53
C GLU A 362 12.26 -6.06 -2.05
N VAL A 363 11.28 -5.73 -1.21
CA VAL A 363 11.11 -4.39 -0.64
C VAL A 363 12.42 -3.91 -0.02
N GLN A 364 12.83 -2.66 -0.31
CA GLN A 364 14.05 -2.05 0.25
C GLN A 364 15.36 -2.81 -0.07
N GLY A 365 15.41 -3.63 -1.11
CA GLY A 365 16.58 -4.48 -1.42
C GLY A 365 17.91 -3.73 -1.46
N PHE A 366 17.91 -2.47 -1.90
CA PHE A 366 19.07 -1.56 -1.92
C PHE A 366 18.86 -0.29 -1.09
N ALA A 367 17.84 -0.24 -0.22
CA ALA A 367 17.60 0.95 0.60
C ALA A 367 18.80 1.27 1.49
N TYR A 368 19.06 2.56 1.69
CA TYR A 368 20.20 3.07 2.46
C TYR A 368 21.58 2.55 1.99
N ALA A 369 21.70 2.07 0.74
CA ALA A 369 22.98 1.74 0.15
C ALA A 369 23.77 3.03 -0.13
N ARG A 370 24.34 3.60 0.92
CA ARG A 370 24.93 4.96 0.90
C ARG A 370 26.13 5.10 -0.01
N GLY A 371 26.87 4.02 -0.28
CA GLY A 371 27.99 4.01 -1.20
C GLY A 371 27.60 3.95 -2.67
N LEU A 372 26.40 3.45 -2.98
CA LEU A 372 25.95 3.12 -4.33
C LEU A 372 25.91 4.35 -5.24
N GLN A 373 26.59 4.28 -6.39
CA GLN A 373 26.67 5.38 -7.35
C GLN A 373 25.86 5.11 -8.62
N GLU A 374 25.98 3.90 -9.15
CA GLU A 374 25.29 3.49 -10.38
C GLU A 374 24.84 2.03 -10.26
N ILE A 375 23.70 1.72 -10.87
CA ILE A 375 23.19 0.35 -10.94
C ILE A 375 22.34 0.12 -12.19
N THR A 376 22.42 -1.10 -12.72
CA THR A 376 21.55 -1.57 -13.79
C THR A 376 20.75 -2.76 -13.30
N ILE A 377 19.41 -2.64 -13.39
CA ILE A 377 18.46 -3.72 -13.11
C ILE A 377 18.21 -4.48 -14.41
N PRO A 378 18.56 -5.76 -14.50
CA PRO A 378 18.48 -6.50 -15.75
C PRO A 378 17.03 -6.92 -16.10
N SER A 379 16.81 -7.28 -17.38
CA SER A 379 15.47 -7.57 -17.92
C SER A 379 14.82 -8.86 -17.39
N ASN A 380 15.59 -9.73 -16.80
CA ASN A 380 15.06 -10.96 -16.17
C ASN A 380 14.40 -10.72 -14.80
N VAL A 381 14.54 -9.51 -14.23
CA VAL A 381 13.81 -9.14 -13.01
C VAL A 381 12.34 -8.91 -13.35
N THR A 382 11.47 -9.72 -12.75
CA THR A 382 10.02 -9.69 -12.95
C THR A 382 9.25 -9.20 -11.72
N TYR A 383 9.90 -9.18 -10.56
CA TYR A 383 9.36 -8.60 -9.35
C TYR A 383 10.28 -7.50 -8.82
N PHE A 384 9.70 -6.30 -8.67
CA PHE A 384 10.40 -5.10 -8.26
C PHE A 384 9.64 -4.48 -7.07
N GLY A 385 10.14 -4.68 -5.85
CA GLY A 385 9.50 -4.27 -4.60
C GLY A 385 9.37 -2.75 -4.43
N ALA A 386 8.74 -2.31 -3.35
CA ALA A 386 8.66 -0.90 -2.98
C ALA A 386 9.98 -0.40 -2.36
N GLN A 387 10.23 0.92 -2.43
CA GLN A 387 11.33 1.60 -1.72
C GLN A 387 12.74 1.06 -2.02
N ILE A 388 12.94 0.45 -3.17
CA ILE A 388 14.16 -0.31 -3.49
C ILE A 388 15.44 0.53 -3.31
N PHE A 389 15.42 1.79 -3.72
CA PHE A 389 16.55 2.72 -3.61
C PHE A 389 16.27 3.86 -2.61
N MET A 390 15.43 3.60 -1.62
CA MET A 390 15.12 4.60 -0.59
C MET A 390 16.40 5.10 0.10
N GLU A 391 16.56 6.43 0.20
CA GLU A 391 17.70 7.09 0.85
C GLU A 391 19.09 6.59 0.42
N CYS A 392 19.32 6.51 -0.90
CA CYS A 392 20.61 6.27 -1.51
C CYS A 392 21.26 7.62 -1.92
N PRO A 393 21.95 8.33 -1.00
CA PRO A 393 22.35 9.73 -1.22
C PRO A 393 23.43 9.91 -2.29
N ASN A 394 24.22 8.89 -2.59
CA ASN A 394 25.29 8.95 -3.59
C ASN A 394 24.90 8.36 -4.95
N LEU A 395 23.69 7.82 -5.07
CA LEU A 395 23.18 7.25 -6.31
C LEU A 395 22.97 8.36 -7.34
N ARG A 396 23.64 8.25 -8.51
CA ARG A 396 23.61 9.23 -9.59
C ARG A 396 22.84 8.74 -10.79
N LYS A 397 23.02 7.46 -11.15
CA LYS A 397 22.43 6.89 -12.35
C LYS A 397 21.84 5.52 -12.12
N VAL A 398 20.63 5.30 -12.64
CA VAL A 398 19.96 4.01 -12.59
C VAL A 398 19.39 3.66 -13.97
N THR A 399 19.67 2.42 -14.40
CA THR A 399 19.04 1.85 -15.60
C THR A 399 18.12 0.70 -15.16
N ILE A 400 16.84 0.76 -15.50
CA ILE A 400 15.84 -0.26 -15.19
C ILE A 400 15.37 -0.91 -16.47
N SER A 401 15.86 -2.12 -16.73
CA SER A 401 15.41 -2.96 -17.85
C SER A 401 14.43 -4.06 -17.41
N ALA A 402 13.99 -4.04 -16.13
CA ALA A 402 13.13 -5.03 -15.52
C ALA A 402 11.81 -5.24 -16.28
N ASN A 403 11.35 -6.49 -16.35
CA ASN A 403 10.03 -6.88 -16.86
C ASN A 403 8.97 -6.87 -15.75
N ALA A 404 9.06 -5.93 -14.83
CA ALA A 404 8.05 -5.67 -13.81
C ALA A 404 6.98 -4.71 -14.36
N GLU A 405 5.73 -4.86 -13.94
CA GLU A 405 4.64 -4.02 -14.46
C GLU A 405 4.62 -2.61 -13.85
N VAL A 406 5.22 -2.47 -12.68
CA VAL A 406 5.06 -1.26 -11.85
C VAL A 406 6.42 -0.75 -11.38
N LEU A 407 6.65 0.56 -11.52
CA LEU A 407 7.67 1.25 -10.73
C LEU A 407 7.04 1.66 -9.40
N SER A 408 7.46 0.95 -8.34
CA SER A 408 6.74 0.90 -7.07
C SER A 408 6.82 2.17 -6.23
N TYR A 409 6.01 2.22 -5.18
CA TYR A 409 5.91 3.31 -4.21
C TYR A 409 7.27 3.66 -3.59
N LEU A 410 7.63 4.95 -3.60
CA LEU A 410 8.86 5.52 -3.04
C LEU A 410 10.16 4.86 -3.53
N THR A 411 10.19 4.33 -4.76
CA THR A 411 11.38 3.64 -5.31
C THR A 411 12.66 4.46 -5.13
N PHE A 412 12.61 5.78 -5.42
CA PHE A 412 13.74 6.69 -5.30
C PHE A 412 13.53 7.77 -4.23
N PHE A 413 12.97 7.40 -3.09
CA PHE A 413 12.73 8.36 -2.01
C PHE A 413 14.04 8.96 -1.48
N LYS A 414 14.18 10.29 -1.54
CA LYS A 414 15.35 11.05 -1.06
C LYS A 414 16.70 10.61 -1.63
N CYS A 415 16.75 10.23 -2.91
CA CYS A 415 18.00 10.04 -3.61
C CYS A 415 18.58 11.41 -4.02
N SER A 416 19.23 12.10 -3.09
CA SER A 416 19.59 13.53 -3.20
C SER A 416 20.58 13.87 -4.31
N ASN A 417 21.39 12.93 -4.79
CA ASN A 417 22.33 13.11 -5.91
C ASN A 417 21.91 12.39 -7.20
N LEU A 418 20.70 11.84 -7.28
CA LEU A 418 20.22 11.15 -8.47
C LEU A 418 20.07 12.16 -9.63
N GLU A 419 20.77 11.93 -10.74
CA GLU A 419 20.87 12.81 -11.92
C GLU A 419 20.07 12.25 -13.11
N GLU A 420 20.16 10.92 -13.34
CA GLU A 420 19.54 10.26 -14.49
C GLU A 420 18.89 8.92 -14.12
N VAL A 421 17.66 8.70 -14.58
CA VAL A 421 17.00 7.39 -14.55
C VAL A 421 16.53 7.01 -15.94
N ILE A 422 16.97 5.84 -16.41
CA ILE A 422 16.58 5.26 -17.68
C ILE A 422 15.69 4.05 -17.41
N VAL A 423 14.42 4.14 -17.74
CA VAL A 423 13.48 3.01 -17.66
C VAL A 423 13.22 2.52 -19.08
N ASN A 424 13.79 1.39 -19.44
CA ASN A 424 13.64 0.76 -20.75
C ASN A 424 13.06 -0.65 -20.70
N GLY A 425 12.61 -1.06 -19.50
CA GLY A 425 11.91 -2.32 -19.25
C GLY A 425 10.41 -2.25 -19.55
N ASN A 426 9.66 -3.25 -19.10
CA ASN A 426 8.23 -3.36 -19.36
C ASN A 426 7.37 -2.74 -18.24
N ILE A 427 7.75 -1.54 -17.75
CA ILE A 427 6.97 -0.82 -16.74
C ILE A 427 5.73 -0.20 -17.40
N LYS A 428 4.54 -0.47 -16.83
CA LYS A 428 3.26 0.06 -17.29
C LYS A 428 2.75 1.22 -16.42
N THR A 429 3.09 1.23 -15.15
CA THR A 429 2.61 2.24 -14.21
C THR A 429 3.74 2.85 -13.38
N LEU A 430 3.78 4.17 -13.30
CA LEU A 430 4.51 4.90 -12.27
C LEU A 430 3.54 5.19 -11.13
N ILE A 431 3.80 4.59 -9.96
CA ILE A 431 2.96 4.79 -8.77
C ILE A 431 3.36 6.07 -8.04
N LYS A 432 2.45 6.60 -7.23
CA LYS A 432 2.65 7.72 -6.32
C LYS A 432 4.00 7.67 -5.60
N GLY A 433 4.78 8.74 -5.72
CA GLY A 433 6.07 8.89 -5.05
C GLY A 433 7.20 8.03 -5.63
N ALA A 434 7.05 7.43 -6.83
CA ALA A 434 8.15 6.66 -7.46
C ALA A 434 9.45 7.45 -7.49
N PHE A 435 9.36 8.77 -7.76
CA PHE A 435 10.45 9.73 -7.65
C PHE A 435 10.06 10.80 -6.63
N TYR A 436 10.46 10.63 -5.38
CA TYR A 436 10.10 11.55 -4.31
C TYR A 436 11.36 12.21 -3.72
N TYR A 437 11.43 13.55 -3.82
CA TYR A 437 12.54 14.37 -3.29
C TYR A 437 13.92 13.98 -3.86
N CYS A 438 14.03 14.03 -5.20
CA CYS A 438 15.27 13.86 -5.95
C CYS A 438 15.68 15.19 -6.59
N PRO A 439 16.25 16.14 -5.83
CA PRO A 439 16.42 17.55 -6.28
C PRO A 439 17.39 17.72 -7.45
N LYS A 440 18.32 16.79 -7.66
CA LYS A 440 19.29 16.83 -8.78
C LYS A 440 18.87 16.00 -10.01
N LEU A 441 17.70 15.37 -9.97
CA LEU A 441 17.22 14.57 -11.10
C LEU A 441 16.89 15.50 -12.29
N THR A 442 17.68 15.41 -13.34
CA THR A 442 17.52 16.25 -14.56
C THR A 442 16.92 15.47 -15.72
N LYS A 443 17.00 14.14 -15.67
CA LYS A 443 16.57 13.32 -16.80
C LYS A 443 15.89 12.02 -16.35
N ILE A 444 14.68 11.82 -16.85
CA ILE A 444 13.93 10.55 -16.76
C ILE A 444 13.60 10.12 -18.19
N THR A 445 14.07 8.93 -18.58
CA THR A 445 13.64 8.27 -19.81
C THR A 445 12.57 7.25 -19.46
N LEU A 446 11.36 7.43 -19.99
CA LEU A 446 10.21 6.56 -19.74
C LEU A 446 10.07 5.48 -20.82
N PRO A 447 9.64 4.25 -20.47
CA PRO A 447 9.51 3.15 -21.42
C PRO A 447 8.28 3.32 -22.32
N SER A 448 8.35 2.80 -23.54
CA SER A 448 7.19 2.79 -24.46
C SER A 448 6.01 1.95 -23.96
N SER A 449 6.23 1.04 -23.02
CA SER A 449 5.20 0.24 -22.37
C SER A 449 4.36 1.00 -21.34
N LEU A 450 4.77 2.23 -20.97
CA LEU A 450 4.09 3.00 -19.92
C LEU A 450 2.68 3.41 -20.36
N GLU A 451 1.69 3.09 -19.50
CA GLU A 451 0.27 3.36 -19.71
C GLU A 451 -0.28 4.40 -18.73
N LYS A 452 0.26 4.43 -17.50
CA LYS A 452 -0.28 5.26 -16.40
C LYS A 452 0.82 5.96 -15.61
N ILE A 453 0.59 7.25 -15.29
CA ILE A 453 1.38 8.04 -14.34
C ILE A 453 0.44 8.56 -13.28
N GLU A 454 0.60 8.11 -12.02
CA GLU A 454 -0.29 8.43 -10.91
C GLU A 454 0.03 9.79 -10.28
N PHE A 455 -0.92 10.31 -9.50
CA PHE A 455 -0.78 11.50 -8.67
C PHE A 455 0.54 11.48 -7.88
N GLY A 456 1.33 12.56 -7.98
CA GLY A 456 2.58 12.68 -7.24
C GLY A 456 3.64 11.62 -7.58
N ALA A 457 3.59 10.98 -8.77
CA ALA A 457 4.60 10.01 -9.19
C ALA A 457 6.01 10.61 -9.22
N VAL A 458 6.11 11.90 -9.60
CA VAL A 458 7.34 12.69 -9.57
C VAL A 458 7.13 13.88 -8.62
N TRP A 459 7.63 13.75 -7.41
CA TRP A 459 7.35 14.70 -6.33
C TRP A 459 8.61 15.41 -5.86
N CYS A 460 8.61 16.74 -5.85
CA CYS A 460 9.75 17.59 -5.42
C CYS A 460 11.08 17.26 -6.14
N CYS A 461 11.03 17.01 -7.44
CA CYS A 461 12.21 16.77 -8.30
C CYS A 461 12.56 18.02 -9.10
N ARG A 462 13.05 19.06 -8.41
CA ARG A 462 13.25 20.42 -8.95
C ARG A 462 14.30 20.54 -10.06
N GLY A 463 15.20 19.56 -10.20
CA GLY A 463 16.17 19.51 -11.30
C GLY A 463 15.57 19.13 -12.65
N LEU A 464 14.35 18.56 -12.65
CA LEU A 464 13.71 18.06 -13.86
C LEU A 464 12.95 19.20 -14.55
N GLU A 465 13.49 19.72 -15.66
CA GLU A 465 12.88 20.81 -16.43
C GLU A 465 11.89 20.30 -17.49
N LYS A 466 12.18 19.15 -18.07
CA LYS A 466 11.36 18.58 -19.15
C LYS A 466 11.31 17.06 -19.10
N ILE A 467 10.14 16.50 -19.43
CA ILE A 467 9.96 15.07 -19.62
C ILE A 467 9.07 14.78 -20.84
N THR A 468 9.44 13.78 -21.64
CA THR A 468 8.62 13.32 -22.77
C THR A 468 7.74 12.15 -22.31
N ILE A 469 6.44 12.31 -22.46
CA ILE A 469 5.46 11.27 -22.11
C ILE A 469 5.32 10.29 -23.28
N PRO A 470 5.49 8.97 -23.08
CA PRO A 470 5.38 7.98 -24.14
C PRO A 470 3.98 7.92 -24.77
N ALA A 471 3.93 7.51 -26.04
CA ALA A 471 2.71 7.48 -26.84
C ALA A 471 1.58 6.59 -26.25
N ASN A 472 1.94 5.55 -25.50
CA ASN A 472 1.01 4.58 -24.93
C ASN A 472 0.41 5.03 -23.59
N VAL A 473 0.84 6.16 -23.02
CA VAL A 473 0.24 6.68 -21.79
C VAL A 473 -1.22 7.06 -22.07
N VAL A 474 -2.12 6.46 -21.31
CA VAL A 474 -3.57 6.65 -21.42
C VAL A 474 -4.15 7.44 -20.26
N LEU A 475 -3.40 7.55 -19.15
CA LEU A 475 -3.77 8.35 -18.00
C LEU A 475 -2.52 9.03 -17.43
N LEU A 476 -2.58 10.35 -17.35
CA LEU A 476 -1.67 11.21 -16.60
C LEU A 476 -2.51 11.95 -15.58
N GLU A 477 -2.41 11.55 -14.31
CA GLU A 477 -3.23 12.10 -13.23
C GLU A 477 -2.83 13.54 -12.91
N GLU A 478 -3.78 14.33 -12.40
CA GLU A 478 -3.54 15.67 -11.89
C GLU A 478 -2.38 15.65 -10.89
N ALA A 479 -1.53 16.66 -10.92
CA ALA A 479 -0.35 16.75 -10.06
C ALA A 479 0.56 15.51 -10.06
N ALA A 480 0.61 14.72 -11.16
CA ALA A 480 1.61 13.65 -11.32
C ALA A 480 3.04 14.17 -11.12
N PHE A 481 3.28 15.45 -11.45
CA PHE A 481 4.52 16.19 -11.21
C PHE A 481 4.26 17.28 -10.17
N TYR A 482 4.41 16.97 -8.89
CA TYR A 482 3.99 17.83 -7.78
C TYR A 482 5.15 18.47 -7.01
N ASP A 483 5.05 19.77 -6.65
CA ASP A 483 5.97 20.44 -5.71
C ASP A 483 5.21 21.34 -4.73
N TYR A 484 5.03 20.89 -3.47
CA TYR A 484 4.31 21.62 -2.42
C TYR A 484 5.08 22.84 -1.86
N LEU A 485 6.36 22.99 -2.22
CA LEU A 485 7.18 24.11 -1.76
C LEU A 485 7.10 25.32 -2.72
N ASN A 486 6.33 25.21 -3.80
CA ASN A 486 6.06 26.34 -4.67
C ASN A 486 5.01 27.23 -4.00
N ARG A 487 5.43 28.43 -3.53
CA ARG A 487 4.63 29.34 -2.68
C ARG A 487 3.42 29.99 -3.37
N ASP A 488 3.26 29.81 -4.68
CA ASP A 488 2.27 30.51 -5.50
C ASP A 488 0.95 29.75 -5.65
N ASN A 489 0.63 28.79 -4.78
CA ASN A 489 -0.57 27.93 -4.84
C ASN A 489 -0.75 27.15 -6.15
N ASN A 490 0.30 27.06 -6.95
CA ASN A 490 0.30 26.25 -8.15
C ASN A 490 0.94 24.90 -7.79
N TYR A 491 0.14 23.86 -7.62
CA TYR A 491 0.56 22.53 -7.20
C TYR A 491 1.41 21.79 -8.27
N TRP A 492 1.64 22.39 -9.42
CA TRP A 492 2.48 21.85 -10.48
C TRP A 492 3.93 22.31 -10.30
N SER A 493 4.87 21.38 -10.47
CA SER A 493 6.26 21.75 -10.68
C SER A 493 6.38 22.47 -12.03
N ASP A 494 7.41 23.31 -12.21
CA ASP A 494 7.70 23.98 -13.47
C ASP A 494 8.12 22.99 -14.60
N VAL A 495 7.92 21.68 -14.40
CA VAL A 495 8.29 20.64 -15.36
C VAL A 495 7.42 20.71 -16.60
N ILE A 496 8.04 20.91 -17.73
CA ILE A 496 7.39 20.84 -19.04
C ILE A 496 7.23 19.38 -19.44
N PHE A 497 5.99 18.86 -19.49
CA PHE A 497 5.72 17.52 -20.00
C PHE A 497 5.25 17.57 -21.45
N ASP A 498 6.03 16.93 -22.32
CA ASP A 498 5.74 16.83 -23.74
C ASP A 498 4.83 15.63 -24.02
N ILE A 499 3.55 15.91 -24.26
CA ILE A 499 2.51 14.92 -24.60
C ILE A 499 2.28 14.81 -26.12
N SER A 500 3.10 15.44 -26.95
CA SER A 500 2.89 15.53 -28.41
C SER A 500 2.76 14.18 -29.12
N LYS A 501 3.37 13.13 -28.55
CA LYS A 501 3.32 11.76 -29.08
C LYS A 501 2.11 10.97 -28.57
N THR A 502 1.35 11.51 -27.62
CA THR A 502 0.23 10.81 -26.95
C THR A 502 -1.10 11.14 -27.60
N LYS A 503 -2.14 10.36 -27.22
CA LYS A 503 -3.55 10.66 -27.49
C LYS A 503 -4.23 11.35 -26.32
N LEU A 504 -3.46 11.80 -25.32
CA LEU A 504 -3.97 12.44 -24.12
C LEU A 504 -4.59 13.79 -24.44
N LYS A 505 -5.70 14.09 -23.76
CA LYS A 505 -6.36 15.41 -23.77
C LYS A 505 -6.63 15.81 -22.32
N LEU A 506 -6.38 17.07 -22.00
CA LEU A 506 -6.71 17.64 -20.71
C LEU A 506 -8.24 17.60 -20.49
N GLN A 507 -8.66 17.09 -19.35
CA GLN A 507 -10.04 17.06 -18.90
C GLN A 507 -10.33 18.21 -17.93
N LYS A 508 -11.61 18.45 -17.62
CA LYS A 508 -12.02 19.52 -16.69
C LYS A 508 -11.57 19.32 -15.24
N ASP A 509 -11.29 18.07 -14.86
CA ASP A 509 -10.78 17.67 -13.54
C ASP A 509 -9.25 17.73 -13.43
N GLY A 510 -8.56 18.26 -14.43
CA GLY A 510 -7.12 18.40 -14.44
C GLY A 510 -6.35 17.17 -14.93
N ASN A 511 -7.00 16.03 -15.13
CA ASN A 511 -6.36 14.82 -15.64
C ASN A 511 -6.21 14.86 -17.17
N TYR A 512 -5.18 14.17 -17.68
CA TYR A 512 -5.01 13.89 -19.12
C TYR A 512 -5.36 12.43 -19.40
N MET A 513 -6.36 12.16 -20.23
CA MET A 513 -6.88 10.82 -20.46
C MET A 513 -6.98 10.42 -21.93
N ALA A 514 -6.73 9.14 -22.20
CA ALA A 514 -7.07 8.50 -23.47
C ALA A 514 -8.30 7.60 -23.27
N LEU A 515 -9.26 7.76 -24.18
CA LEU A 515 -10.57 7.09 -24.15
C LEU A 515 -10.70 6.14 -25.35
N TYR A 516 -11.56 5.14 -25.22
CA TYR A 516 -12.06 4.37 -26.35
C TYR A 516 -13.59 4.37 -26.37
N ASP A 517 -14.17 4.19 -27.56
CA ASP A 517 -15.62 4.12 -27.72
C ASP A 517 -16.08 2.66 -27.56
N TYR A 518 -16.95 2.42 -26.60
CA TYR A 518 -17.59 1.13 -26.38
C TYR A 518 -19.08 1.24 -26.69
N LYS A 519 -19.59 0.46 -27.66
CA LYS A 519 -20.99 0.49 -28.07
C LYS A 519 -21.82 -0.43 -27.19
N ILE A 520 -22.85 0.11 -26.58
CA ILE A 520 -23.89 -0.64 -25.91
C ILE A 520 -25.15 -0.67 -26.76
N LYS A 521 -26.08 -1.59 -26.48
CA LYS A 521 -27.37 -1.69 -27.17
C LYS A 521 -28.49 -1.75 -26.14
N GLY A 522 -29.57 -1.03 -26.38
CA GLY A 522 -30.71 -1.05 -25.48
C GLY A 522 -31.80 -0.07 -25.88
N THR A 523 -32.71 0.22 -24.94
CA THR A 523 -33.88 1.07 -25.17
C THR A 523 -33.96 2.18 -24.11
N ARG A 524 -34.04 3.43 -24.53
CA ARG A 524 -34.41 4.56 -23.69
C ARG A 524 -35.90 4.50 -23.39
N ASP A 525 -36.31 4.30 -22.14
CA ASP A 525 -37.70 4.16 -21.72
C ASP A 525 -38.19 5.46 -21.08
N TYR A 526 -38.64 6.37 -21.93
CA TYR A 526 -39.19 7.66 -21.50
C TYR A 526 -40.52 7.50 -20.76
N ASN A 527 -41.32 6.45 -21.04
CA ASN A 527 -42.55 6.19 -20.32
C ASN A 527 -42.28 5.98 -18.83
N LYS A 528 -41.37 5.08 -18.52
CA LYS A 528 -40.95 4.83 -17.11
C LYS A 528 -40.31 6.05 -16.46
N ALA A 529 -39.54 6.83 -17.20
CA ALA A 529 -38.92 8.07 -16.67
C ALA A 529 -40.01 9.08 -16.22
N TYR A 530 -41.05 9.25 -17.00
CA TYR A 530 -42.17 10.14 -16.62
C TYR A 530 -43.08 9.56 -15.52
N GLU A 531 -43.22 8.22 -15.43
CA GLU A 531 -43.89 7.59 -14.28
C GLU A 531 -43.11 7.88 -12.98
N VAL A 532 -41.76 7.85 -13.01
CA VAL A 532 -40.94 8.23 -11.86
C VAL A 532 -41.13 9.72 -11.50
N LEU A 533 -41.20 10.63 -12.48
CA LEU A 533 -41.46 12.05 -12.21
C LEU A 533 -42.77 12.24 -11.43
N ASN A 534 -43.83 11.55 -11.84
CA ASN A 534 -45.12 11.61 -11.14
C ASN A 534 -44.97 11.11 -9.69
N LEU A 535 -44.25 10.00 -9.46
CA LEU A 535 -44.03 9.46 -8.12
C LEU A 535 -43.15 10.39 -7.27
N VAL A 536 -42.11 11.00 -7.83
CA VAL A 536 -41.31 12.04 -7.16
C VAL A 536 -42.20 13.19 -6.68
N ASN A 537 -43.04 13.70 -7.54
CA ASN A 537 -43.93 14.84 -7.20
C ASN A 537 -45.02 14.45 -6.18
N GLN A 538 -45.53 13.22 -6.24
CA GLN A 538 -46.43 12.70 -5.19
C GLN A 538 -45.70 12.65 -3.81
N GLU A 539 -44.48 12.17 -3.77
CA GLU A 539 -43.70 12.15 -2.51
C GLU A 539 -43.41 13.59 -2.03
N ARG A 540 -42.92 14.47 -2.88
CA ARG A 540 -42.64 15.87 -2.54
C ARG A 540 -43.89 16.60 -1.99
N LYS A 541 -45.05 16.38 -2.60
CA LYS A 541 -46.33 16.93 -2.13
C LYS A 541 -46.70 16.46 -0.72
N LYS A 542 -46.45 15.18 -0.36
CA LYS A 542 -46.69 14.66 1.01
C LYS A 542 -45.87 15.41 2.07
N TYR A 543 -44.69 15.91 1.69
CA TYR A 543 -43.80 16.65 2.58
C TYR A 543 -43.91 18.18 2.43
N GLY A 544 -44.87 18.67 1.64
CA GLY A 544 -45.12 20.11 1.46
C GLY A 544 -44.15 20.82 0.53
N TYR A 545 -43.34 20.09 -0.27
CA TYR A 545 -42.40 20.65 -1.22
C TYR A 545 -43.06 20.92 -2.60
N THR A 546 -42.54 21.92 -3.32
CA THR A 546 -42.94 22.22 -4.68
C THR A 546 -42.64 21.10 -5.65
N GLU A 547 -43.48 20.90 -6.65
CA GLU A 547 -43.27 19.92 -7.72
C GLU A 547 -42.05 20.29 -8.57
N LEU A 548 -41.24 19.26 -8.93
CA LEU A 548 -40.18 19.41 -9.91
C LEU A 548 -40.72 19.26 -11.33
N LYS A 549 -40.12 20.00 -12.26
CA LYS A 549 -40.42 19.89 -13.68
C LYS A 549 -39.33 19.17 -14.43
N MET A 550 -39.72 18.28 -15.35
CA MET A 550 -38.77 17.65 -16.26
C MET A 550 -38.15 18.74 -17.14
N ASP A 551 -36.84 18.86 -17.06
CA ASP A 551 -36.07 19.77 -17.91
C ASP A 551 -35.56 19.01 -19.14
N LYS A 552 -35.66 19.66 -20.33
CA LYS A 552 -35.26 19.07 -21.62
C LYS A 552 -33.84 18.61 -21.68
N ASN A 553 -32.91 19.44 -21.21
CA ASN A 553 -31.49 19.12 -21.24
C ASN A 553 -31.12 18.09 -20.16
N LEU A 554 -31.71 18.22 -18.96
CA LEU A 554 -31.47 17.24 -17.88
C LEU A 554 -32.05 15.87 -18.21
N LEU A 555 -33.18 15.79 -18.93
CA LEU A 555 -33.72 14.51 -19.40
C LEU A 555 -32.71 13.78 -20.30
N GLU A 556 -32.12 14.49 -21.27
CA GLU A 556 -31.12 13.92 -22.15
C GLU A 556 -29.85 13.56 -21.37
N ASN A 557 -29.39 14.44 -20.48
CA ASN A 557 -28.24 14.19 -19.63
C ASN A 557 -28.46 12.96 -18.72
N ALA A 558 -29.64 12.81 -18.14
CA ALA A 558 -29.97 11.65 -17.31
C ALA A 558 -30.08 10.35 -18.13
N MET A 559 -30.59 10.41 -19.37
CA MET A 559 -30.57 9.25 -20.29
C MET A 559 -29.15 8.85 -20.64
N VAL A 560 -28.25 9.79 -20.95
CA VAL A 560 -26.83 9.52 -21.18
C VAL A 560 -26.18 8.89 -19.94
N ARG A 561 -26.50 9.38 -18.75
CA ARG A 561 -25.98 8.79 -17.51
C ARG A 561 -26.51 7.39 -17.27
N ALA A 562 -27.80 7.13 -17.52
CA ALA A 562 -28.37 5.79 -17.44
C ALA A 562 -27.69 4.80 -18.42
N GLU A 563 -27.35 5.27 -19.63
CA GLU A 563 -26.54 4.53 -20.59
C GLU A 563 -25.12 4.26 -20.08
N GLU A 564 -24.44 5.26 -19.52
CA GLU A 564 -23.09 5.14 -18.96
C GLU A 564 -23.02 4.17 -17.78
N THR A 565 -24.03 4.14 -16.90
CA THR A 565 -24.09 3.23 -15.75
C THR A 565 -24.23 1.75 -16.15
N VAL A 566 -24.56 1.46 -17.40
CA VAL A 566 -24.47 0.09 -17.95
C VAL A 566 -23.05 -0.43 -17.89
N THR A 567 -22.07 0.37 -18.25
CA THR A 567 -20.65 0.00 -18.31
C THR A 567 -19.92 0.23 -16.98
N TYR A 568 -20.37 1.26 -16.23
CA TYR A 568 -19.73 1.61 -14.95
C TYR A 568 -20.79 2.18 -14.00
N PHE A 569 -21.25 1.34 -13.06
CA PHE A 569 -22.31 1.68 -12.13
C PHE A 569 -21.76 2.40 -10.90
N GLU A 570 -21.37 3.67 -11.09
CA GLU A 570 -20.83 4.56 -10.07
C GLU A 570 -21.29 6.00 -10.34
N HIS A 571 -21.15 6.89 -9.34
CA HIS A 571 -21.37 8.33 -9.52
C HIS A 571 -20.26 9.00 -10.36
N GLU A 572 -19.15 8.34 -10.55
CA GLU A 572 -18.13 8.71 -11.54
C GLU A 572 -18.55 8.19 -12.93
N ARG A 573 -18.26 8.93 -13.99
CA ARG A 573 -18.52 8.51 -15.37
C ARG A 573 -17.48 7.49 -15.84
N PRO A 574 -17.78 6.65 -16.85
CA PRO A 574 -16.82 5.68 -17.40
C PRO A 574 -15.54 6.33 -17.94
N ASN A 575 -15.58 7.60 -18.30
CA ASN A 575 -14.44 8.39 -18.76
C ASN A 575 -13.62 9.02 -17.63
N GLY A 576 -13.93 8.71 -16.36
CA GLY A 576 -13.21 9.21 -15.18
C GLY A 576 -13.67 10.59 -14.68
N LEU A 577 -14.62 11.23 -15.34
CA LEU A 577 -15.14 12.54 -14.91
C LEU A 577 -16.24 12.38 -13.86
N SER A 578 -16.47 13.43 -13.06
CA SER A 578 -17.62 13.48 -12.15
C SER A 578 -18.95 13.35 -12.90
N CYS A 579 -19.97 12.74 -12.30
CA CYS A 579 -21.33 12.63 -12.85
C CYS A 579 -21.92 13.99 -13.26
N THR A 580 -21.57 15.05 -12.52
CA THR A 580 -22.05 16.41 -12.81
C THR A 580 -21.56 16.97 -14.14
N THR A 581 -20.45 16.42 -14.70
CA THR A 581 -19.96 16.81 -16.04
C THR A 581 -20.86 16.34 -17.19
N ALA A 582 -21.84 15.48 -16.92
CA ALA A 582 -22.89 15.14 -17.86
C ALA A 582 -23.90 16.30 -18.06
N ILE A 583 -23.98 17.23 -17.10
CA ILE A 583 -24.92 18.35 -17.12
C ILE A 583 -24.38 19.44 -18.04
N THR A 584 -25.11 19.71 -19.13
CA THR A 584 -24.68 20.66 -20.17
C THR A 584 -25.11 22.10 -19.89
N GLN A 585 -26.08 22.31 -19.01
CA GLN A 585 -26.58 23.63 -18.64
C GLN A 585 -25.91 24.18 -17.37
N LYS A 586 -25.99 25.52 -17.18
CA LYS A 586 -25.48 26.16 -15.96
C LYS A 586 -26.38 25.83 -14.75
N TYR A 587 -25.74 25.52 -13.64
CA TYR A 587 -26.38 25.24 -12.35
C TYR A 587 -25.52 25.76 -11.20
N GLY A 588 -26.16 26.11 -10.09
CA GLY A 588 -25.45 26.41 -8.82
C GLY A 588 -25.44 25.24 -7.84
N TYR A 589 -26.30 24.23 -8.08
CA TYR A 589 -26.41 22.99 -7.30
C TYR A 589 -26.81 21.86 -8.23
N ALA A 590 -26.22 20.67 -8.02
CA ALA A 590 -26.61 19.45 -8.70
C ALA A 590 -26.44 18.23 -7.76
N ALA A 591 -27.37 17.27 -7.93
CA ALA A 591 -27.27 15.97 -7.25
C ALA A 591 -27.71 14.87 -8.21
N GLU A 592 -27.21 13.64 -7.97
CA GLU A 592 -27.53 12.46 -8.77
C GLU A 592 -28.00 11.31 -7.87
N ASN A 593 -29.04 10.59 -8.31
CA ASN A 593 -29.42 9.27 -7.82
C ASN A 593 -29.25 8.26 -8.95
N ILE A 594 -28.67 7.10 -8.69
CA ILE A 594 -28.59 5.98 -9.63
C ILE A 594 -29.21 4.72 -9.02
N ALA A 595 -29.77 3.86 -9.87
CA ALA A 595 -30.28 2.55 -9.45
C ALA A 595 -30.18 1.52 -10.59
N LEU A 596 -30.18 0.25 -10.24
CA LEU A 596 -29.99 -0.87 -11.16
C LEU A 596 -30.89 -2.04 -10.81
N GLY A 597 -31.55 -2.58 -11.81
CA GLY A 597 -32.27 -3.86 -11.73
C GLY A 597 -33.75 -3.75 -11.41
N GLN A 598 -34.23 -2.62 -10.90
CA GLN A 598 -35.66 -2.40 -10.64
C GLN A 598 -36.45 -2.29 -11.97
N THR A 599 -37.45 -3.14 -12.13
CA THR A 599 -38.17 -3.29 -13.41
C THR A 599 -39.35 -2.30 -13.58
N THR A 600 -39.75 -1.60 -12.50
CA THR A 600 -40.88 -0.64 -12.51
C THR A 600 -40.50 0.69 -11.89
N ALA A 601 -41.16 1.76 -12.29
CA ALA A 601 -41.03 3.08 -11.69
C ALA A 601 -41.33 3.08 -10.18
N LYS A 602 -42.32 2.31 -9.75
CA LYS A 602 -42.70 2.18 -8.33
C LYS A 602 -41.56 1.49 -7.53
N SER A 603 -40.96 0.42 -8.06
CA SER A 603 -39.91 -0.30 -7.35
C SER A 603 -38.63 0.52 -7.21
N VAL A 604 -38.22 1.26 -8.24
CA VAL A 604 -37.04 2.13 -8.15
C VAL A 604 -37.28 3.30 -7.20
N MET A 605 -38.47 3.91 -7.24
CA MET A 605 -38.82 4.98 -6.33
C MET A 605 -38.84 4.50 -4.88
N THR A 606 -39.36 3.30 -4.60
CA THR A 606 -39.31 2.69 -3.26
C THR A 606 -37.89 2.49 -2.80
N SER A 607 -36.99 2.00 -3.65
CA SER A 607 -35.56 1.81 -3.33
C SER A 607 -34.90 3.14 -2.97
N TRP A 608 -35.12 4.19 -3.75
CA TRP A 608 -34.55 5.51 -3.47
C TRP A 608 -35.11 6.14 -2.18
N MET A 609 -36.42 6.00 -1.89
CA MET A 609 -37.03 6.54 -0.68
C MET A 609 -36.60 5.80 0.59
N ASN A 610 -36.15 4.54 0.48
CA ASN A 610 -35.60 3.76 1.60
C ASN A 610 -34.13 4.04 1.85
N SER A 611 -33.43 4.76 0.98
CA SER A 611 -32.02 5.16 1.14
C SER A 611 -31.96 6.63 1.58
N SER A 612 -31.31 6.91 2.72
CA SER A 612 -31.25 8.27 3.28
C SER A 612 -30.66 9.28 2.29
N GLY A 613 -29.54 8.97 1.64
CA GLY A 613 -28.90 9.86 0.67
C GLY A 613 -29.76 10.12 -0.56
N HIS A 614 -30.36 9.09 -1.17
CA HIS A 614 -31.24 9.24 -2.32
C HIS A 614 -32.53 10.01 -1.96
N LYS A 615 -33.10 9.72 -0.79
CA LYS A 615 -34.28 10.42 -0.27
C LYS A 615 -34.02 11.90 -0.05
N THR A 616 -32.84 12.25 0.48
CA THR A 616 -32.38 13.64 0.66
C THR A 616 -32.40 14.39 -0.68
N ASN A 617 -31.85 13.80 -1.73
CA ASN A 617 -31.85 14.42 -3.06
C ASN A 617 -33.28 14.66 -3.59
N ILE A 618 -34.23 13.76 -3.28
CA ILE A 618 -35.63 13.88 -3.71
C ILE A 618 -36.40 14.91 -2.90
N LEU A 619 -36.23 14.98 -1.57
CA LEU A 619 -37.10 15.74 -0.66
C LEU A 619 -36.45 16.99 -0.07
N GLU A 620 -35.19 16.90 0.40
CA GLU A 620 -34.61 17.91 1.31
C GLU A 620 -33.96 19.08 0.58
N HIS A 621 -33.66 18.96 -0.70
CA HIS A 621 -33.14 20.09 -1.47
C HIS A 621 -34.25 21.03 -1.91
N GLN A 622 -34.61 21.93 -1.01
CA GLN A 622 -35.58 23.02 -1.26
C GLN A 622 -35.16 23.92 -2.44
N TYR A 623 -33.90 23.89 -2.83
CA TYR A 623 -33.39 24.68 -3.96
C TYR A 623 -33.58 24.01 -5.32
N SER A 624 -33.88 22.69 -5.38
CA SER A 624 -34.12 22.00 -6.64
C SER A 624 -35.39 22.48 -7.30
N LYS A 625 -35.30 22.91 -8.58
CA LYS A 625 -36.41 23.40 -9.41
C LYS A 625 -36.70 22.49 -10.60
N SER A 626 -35.63 21.80 -11.08
CA SER A 626 -35.69 20.98 -12.27
C SER A 626 -35.08 19.59 -12.00
N ILE A 627 -35.58 18.61 -12.74
CA ILE A 627 -35.16 17.23 -12.69
C ILE A 627 -34.98 16.66 -14.11
N GLY A 628 -33.98 15.82 -14.30
CA GLY A 628 -33.87 14.89 -15.42
C GLY A 628 -33.97 13.46 -14.92
N ILE A 629 -34.68 12.59 -15.62
CA ILE A 629 -34.82 11.18 -15.27
C ILE A 629 -34.46 10.32 -16.46
N GLY A 630 -33.42 9.47 -16.32
CA GLY A 630 -33.03 8.46 -17.28
C GLY A 630 -33.55 7.09 -16.89
N CYS A 631 -34.02 6.34 -17.86
CA CYS A 631 -34.34 4.93 -17.74
C CYS A 631 -33.91 4.21 -19.00
N TYR A 632 -32.97 3.28 -18.87
CA TYR A 632 -32.39 2.52 -19.97
C TYR A 632 -32.50 1.02 -19.72
N LEU A 633 -33.14 0.30 -20.66
CA LEU A 633 -33.15 -1.18 -20.68
C LEU A 633 -32.01 -1.64 -21.58
N ALA A 634 -30.94 -2.17 -21.00
CA ALA A 634 -29.78 -2.64 -21.73
C ALA A 634 -29.97 -4.07 -22.30
N ASP A 635 -29.06 -4.51 -23.16
CA ASP A 635 -29.06 -5.84 -23.77
C ASP A 635 -28.76 -6.98 -22.79
N ASP A 636 -28.34 -6.65 -21.54
CA ASP A 636 -28.24 -7.59 -20.42
C ASP A 636 -29.59 -7.88 -19.74
N GLY A 637 -30.68 -7.26 -20.25
CA GLY A 637 -32.05 -7.41 -19.75
C GLY A 637 -32.38 -6.61 -18.50
N ARG A 638 -31.48 -5.75 -18.02
CA ARG A 638 -31.64 -4.96 -16.80
C ARG A 638 -32.00 -3.51 -17.11
N TYR A 639 -32.74 -2.89 -16.19
CA TYR A 639 -33.00 -1.48 -16.19
C TYR A 639 -31.94 -0.72 -15.40
N TYR A 640 -31.47 0.38 -15.97
CA TYR A 640 -30.53 1.34 -15.39
C TYR A 640 -31.25 2.69 -15.26
N TRP A 641 -31.15 3.27 -14.06
CA TRP A 641 -31.92 4.44 -13.71
C TRP A 641 -31.01 5.55 -13.21
N THR A 642 -31.35 6.79 -13.60
CA THR A 642 -30.64 7.98 -13.12
C THR A 642 -31.66 9.09 -12.86
N GLN A 643 -31.51 9.82 -11.76
CA GLN A 643 -32.13 11.10 -11.51
C GLN A 643 -31.04 12.16 -11.39
N ILE A 644 -31.18 13.28 -12.05
CA ILE A 644 -30.32 14.46 -11.92
C ILE A 644 -31.19 15.62 -11.47
N PHE A 645 -30.80 16.25 -10.37
CA PHE A 645 -31.50 17.40 -9.78
C PHE A 645 -30.64 18.65 -9.95
N THR A 646 -31.27 19.81 -10.29
CA THR A 646 -30.57 21.10 -10.30
C THR A 646 -31.49 22.24 -9.81
N ASN A 647 -30.86 23.37 -9.45
CA ASN A 647 -31.58 24.63 -9.11
C ASN A 647 -31.80 25.53 -10.32
N GLY A 648 -31.49 25.08 -11.53
CA GLY A 648 -31.73 25.81 -12.78
C GLY A 648 -33.21 25.96 -13.07
N THR A 649 -33.62 27.03 -13.80
CA THR A 649 -34.97 27.21 -14.31
C THR A 649 -35.24 26.16 -15.40
N PRO A 650 -36.26 25.30 -15.28
CA PRO A 650 -36.50 24.23 -16.24
C PRO A 650 -37.02 24.75 -17.59
N GLU A 651 -36.42 24.25 -18.67
CA GLU A 651 -37.00 24.27 -20.00
C GLU A 651 -37.86 23.01 -20.14
N THR A 652 -39.18 23.18 -20.08
CA THR A 652 -40.11 22.05 -20.11
C THR A 652 -40.11 21.34 -21.46
N VAL A 653 -40.30 20.03 -21.45
CA VAL A 653 -40.31 19.16 -22.62
C VAL A 653 -41.49 18.22 -22.59
N SER A 654 -42.15 18.03 -23.74
CA SER A 654 -43.14 16.97 -23.92
C SER A 654 -42.47 15.60 -23.87
N LYS A 655 -43.20 14.60 -23.33
CA LYS A 655 -42.65 13.23 -23.20
C LYS A 655 -42.28 12.65 -24.56
N PRO A 656 -41.00 12.29 -24.80
CA PRO A 656 -40.59 11.60 -26.03
C PRO A 656 -41.10 10.15 -26.10
N GLN A 657 -41.12 9.57 -27.29
CA GLN A 657 -41.37 8.14 -27.48
C GLN A 657 -40.16 7.30 -27.10
N ASN A 658 -40.43 6.08 -26.59
CA ASN A 658 -39.36 5.11 -26.32
C ASN A 658 -38.55 4.80 -27.58
N LYS A 659 -37.22 4.69 -27.44
CA LYS A 659 -36.33 4.61 -28.59
C LYS A 659 -35.21 3.59 -28.34
N GLN A 660 -35.04 2.64 -29.29
CA GLN A 660 -33.85 1.78 -29.33
C GLN A 660 -32.62 2.62 -29.72
N THR A 661 -31.54 2.44 -29.03
CA THR A 661 -30.27 3.16 -29.24
C THR A 661 -29.08 2.23 -29.18
N THR A 662 -27.99 2.64 -29.84
CA THR A 662 -26.67 2.00 -29.75
C THR A 662 -25.61 3.04 -29.47
N PRO A 663 -25.68 3.70 -28.30
CA PRO A 663 -24.74 4.77 -27.99
C PRO A 663 -23.31 4.23 -27.87
N ALA A 664 -22.35 5.04 -28.24
CA ALA A 664 -20.93 4.83 -27.99
C ALA A 664 -20.57 5.50 -26.66
N ILE A 665 -20.26 4.69 -25.66
CA ILE A 665 -19.84 5.16 -24.33
C ILE A 665 -18.32 5.33 -24.37
N LYS A 666 -17.84 6.50 -23.97
CA LYS A 666 -16.41 6.77 -23.84
C LYS A 666 -15.88 6.22 -22.52
N ILE A 667 -15.01 5.22 -22.61
CA ILE A 667 -14.44 4.52 -21.45
C ILE A 667 -12.95 4.78 -21.39
N LEU A 668 -12.41 4.93 -20.19
CA LEU A 668 -10.95 4.96 -19.97
C LEU A 668 -10.31 3.67 -20.48
N ARG A 669 -9.20 3.77 -21.18
CA ARG A 669 -8.49 2.59 -21.70
C ARG A 669 -8.03 1.60 -20.64
N ASN A 670 -7.94 2.02 -19.38
CA ASN A 670 -7.61 1.15 -18.25
C ASN A 670 -8.82 0.51 -17.55
N ARG A 671 -10.02 0.70 -18.07
CA ARG A 671 -11.28 0.14 -17.53
C ARG A 671 -11.88 -0.90 -18.47
N LEU A 672 -12.62 -1.83 -17.89
CA LEU A 672 -13.45 -2.79 -18.61
C LEU A 672 -14.92 -2.51 -18.36
N PRO A 673 -15.77 -2.69 -19.37
CA PRO A 673 -17.24 -2.53 -19.23
C PRO A 673 -17.90 -3.74 -18.56
N PHE A 674 -17.13 -4.80 -18.22
CA PHE A 674 -17.66 -6.07 -17.76
C PHE A 674 -17.61 -6.20 -16.24
N ARG A 675 -18.68 -6.76 -15.64
CA ARG A 675 -18.81 -6.95 -14.20
C ARG A 675 -18.28 -8.27 -13.69
N ASP A 676 -18.12 -9.24 -14.59
CA ASP A 676 -17.62 -10.59 -14.33
C ASP A 676 -16.11 -10.74 -14.54
N VAL A 677 -15.40 -9.62 -14.79
CA VAL A 677 -13.93 -9.55 -14.89
C VAL A 677 -13.39 -8.58 -13.84
N LYS A 678 -12.63 -9.08 -12.89
CA LYS A 678 -12.05 -8.28 -11.80
C LYS A 678 -10.62 -7.86 -12.13
N THR A 679 -10.19 -6.72 -11.61
CA THR A 679 -8.80 -6.24 -11.75
C THR A 679 -7.76 -7.21 -11.19
N THR A 680 -8.18 -8.12 -10.29
CA THR A 680 -7.34 -9.16 -9.69
C THR A 680 -7.27 -10.45 -10.52
N ASP A 681 -8.05 -10.57 -11.59
CA ASP A 681 -8.04 -11.75 -12.43
C ASP A 681 -6.76 -11.79 -13.27
N TRP A 682 -6.16 -12.95 -13.40
CA TRP A 682 -4.93 -13.14 -14.19
C TRP A 682 -5.08 -12.70 -15.65
N SER A 683 -6.29 -12.80 -16.20
CA SER A 683 -6.64 -12.46 -17.59
C SER A 683 -7.01 -10.98 -17.79
N PHE A 684 -7.12 -10.18 -16.70
CA PHE A 684 -7.64 -8.82 -16.75
C PHE A 684 -6.96 -7.95 -17.82
N ASN A 685 -5.62 -7.89 -17.79
CA ASN A 685 -4.89 -7.05 -18.74
C ASN A 685 -5.05 -7.50 -20.19
N ALA A 686 -5.02 -8.82 -20.43
CA ALA A 686 -5.23 -9.36 -21.77
C ALA A 686 -6.64 -9.04 -22.31
N ILE A 687 -7.67 -9.18 -21.47
CA ILE A 687 -9.06 -8.83 -21.82
C ILE A 687 -9.15 -7.33 -22.10
N LYS A 688 -8.62 -6.50 -21.20
CA LYS A 688 -8.61 -5.03 -21.33
C LYS A 688 -8.01 -4.57 -22.65
N ASP A 689 -6.83 -5.07 -22.98
CA ASP A 689 -6.11 -4.66 -24.20
C ASP A 689 -6.87 -5.09 -25.45
N ASN A 690 -7.41 -6.30 -25.48
CA ASN A 690 -8.17 -6.81 -26.62
C ASN A 690 -9.52 -6.11 -26.78
N VAL A 691 -10.21 -5.77 -25.69
CA VAL A 691 -11.49 -5.03 -25.71
C VAL A 691 -11.27 -3.59 -26.16
N SER A 692 -10.28 -2.88 -25.61
CA SER A 692 -9.98 -1.50 -25.99
C SER A 692 -9.51 -1.34 -27.45
N ASN A 693 -8.98 -2.41 -28.04
CA ASN A 693 -8.63 -2.49 -29.46
C ASN A 693 -9.74 -3.11 -30.34
N SER A 694 -10.90 -3.39 -29.76
CA SER A 694 -12.07 -3.96 -30.44
C SER A 694 -11.82 -5.36 -31.07
N MET A 695 -10.79 -6.06 -30.61
CA MET A 695 -10.46 -7.43 -31.08
C MET A 695 -11.40 -8.48 -30.49
N ILE A 696 -11.69 -8.33 -29.17
CA ILE A 696 -12.61 -9.19 -28.45
C ILE A 696 -13.76 -8.33 -27.91
N LEU A 697 -14.97 -8.82 -28.00
CA LEU A 697 -16.17 -8.22 -27.42
C LEU A 697 -16.70 -9.14 -26.32
N GLY A 698 -17.42 -8.55 -25.34
CA GLY A 698 -18.12 -9.32 -24.34
C GLY A 698 -19.28 -10.14 -24.91
N TYR A 699 -19.82 -11.04 -24.10
CA TYR A 699 -21.05 -11.77 -24.41
C TYR A 699 -22.24 -10.81 -24.56
N ASN A 700 -22.25 -9.77 -23.72
CA ASN A 700 -23.11 -8.59 -23.83
C ASN A 700 -22.38 -7.37 -23.25
N SER A 701 -23.07 -6.24 -23.12
CA SER A 701 -22.48 -4.95 -22.67
C SER A 701 -21.87 -4.98 -21.26
N THR A 702 -22.21 -5.97 -20.42
CA THR A 702 -21.75 -6.04 -19.02
C THR A 702 -21.14 -7.39 -18.64
N ARG A 703 -21.16 -8.36 -19.54
CA ARG A 703 -20.65 -9.73 -19.30
C ARG A 703 -19.66 -10.13 -20.37
N PHE A 704 -18.44 -10.53 -19.93
CA PHE A 704 -17.38 -11.07 -20.79
C PHE A 704 -17.46 -12.59 -20.90
N ALA A 705 -17.84 -13.26 -19.82
CA ALA A 705 -17.89 -14.72 -19.66
C ALA A 705 -16.50 -15.39 -19.76
N PRO A 706 -15.52 -15.02 -18.92
CA PRO A 706 -14.12 -15.45 -19.05
C PRO A 706 -13.92 -16.97 -18.86
N ASN A 707 -14.89 -17.65 -18.23
CA ASN A 707 -14.85 -19.09 -17.95
C ASN A 707 -15.68 -19.93 -18.91
N GLU A 708 -16.35 -19.29 -19.86
CA GLU A 708 -17.11 -20.00 -20.89
C GLU A 708 -16.18 -20.57 -21.97
N LYS A 709 -16.61 -21.66 -22.60
CA LYS A 709 -15.84 -22.26 -23.68
C LYS A 709 -15.92 -21.36 -24.92
N ILE A 710 -14.77 -21.07 -25.51
CA ILE A 710 -14.73 -20.37 -26.80
C ILE A 710 -15.24 -21.30 -27.92
N THR A 711 -16.09 -20.78 -28.79
CA THR A 711 -16.58 -21.54 -29.95
C THR A 711 -15.70 -21.31 -31.18
N ARG A 712 -15.80 -22.19 -32.15
CA ARG A 712 -15.10 -22.07 -33.43
C ARG A 712 -15.44 -20.77 -34.15
N GLY A 713 -16.69 -20.33 -34.11
CA GLY A 713 -17.14 -19.04 -34.67
C GLY A 713 -16.54 -17.85 -33.96
N MET A 714 -16.45 -17.91 -32.62
CA MET A 714 -15.81 -16.83 -31.81
C MET A 714 -14.34 -16.69 -32.16
N LEU A 715 -13.59 -17.80 -32.18
CA LEU A 715 -12.15 -17.77 -32.48
C LEU A 715 -11.88 -17.15 -33.85
N VAL A 716 -12.58 -17.64 -34.87
CA VAL A 716 -12.38 -17.14 -36.24
C VAL A 716 -12.75 -15.68 -36.39
N THR A 717 -13.76 -15.22 -35.62
CA THR A 717 -14.11 -13.79 -35.58
C THR A 717 -13.00 -12.94 -34.94
N ILE A 718 -12.33 -13.44 -33.92
CA ILE A 718 -11.17 -12.78 -33.31
C ILE A 718 -10.03 -12.68 -34.32
N LEU A 719 -9.67 -13.78 -34.96
CA LEU A 719 -8.62 -13.81 -36.00
C LEU A 719 -8.90 -12.84 -37.15
N HIS A 720 -10.15 -12.79 -37.62
CA HIS A 720 -10.57 -11.86 -38.67
C HIS A 720 -10.43 -10.38 -38.27
N ARG A 721 -10.71 -10.06 -37.01
CA ARG A 721 -10.53 -8.71 -36.46
C ARG A 721 -9.05 -8.36 -36.31
N MET A 722 -8.21 -9.31 -35.89
CA MET A 722 -6.76 -9.13 -35.79
C MET A 722 -6.15 -8.76 -37.15
N GLU A 723 -6.68 -9.31 -38.23
CA GLU A 723 -6.26 -9.03 -39.62
C GLU A 723 -6.94 -7.78 -40.22
N GLY A 724 -7.58 -6.95 -39.38
CA GLY A 724 -8.22 -5.70 -39.84
C GLY A 724 -9.53 -5.89 -40.59
N GLN A 725 -10.21 -7.02 -40.40
CA GLN A 725 -11.53 -7.35 -40.96
C GLN A 725 -11.56 -7.33 -42.52
N PRO A 726 -10.68 -8.03 -43.22
CA PRO A 726 -10.61 -7.98 -44.66
C PRO A 726 -11.90 -8.47 -45.32
N TYR A 727 -12.38 -7.70 -46.30
CA TYR A 727 -13.58 -8.07 -47.04
C TYR A 727 -13.34 -9.26 -47.98
N VAL A 728 -14.30 -10.18 -48.00
CA VAL A 728 -14.30 -11.31 -48.93
C VAL A 728 -15.65 -11.40 -49.67
N ALA A 729 -15.63 -11.36 -51.00
CA ALA A 729 -16.82 -11.49 -51.83
C ALA A 729 -17.38 -12.92 -51.85
N GLY A 730 -18.64 -13.10 -52.22
CA GLY A 730 -19.32 -14.38 -52.38
C GLY A 730 -20.02 -14.88 -51.12
N THR A 731 -20.55 -16.12 -51.18
CA THR A 731 -21.26 -16.80 -50.09
C THR A 731 -20.32 -17.74 -49.31
N SER A 732 -20.71 -18.18 -48.14
CA SER A 732 -19.99 -19.20 -47.41
C SER A 732 -20.10 -20.57 -48.09
N LYS A 733 -19.03 -21.34 -48.06
CA LYS A 733 -19.02 -22.74 -48.56
C LYS A 733 -19.66 -23.72 -47.60
N PHE A 734 -19.93 -23.35 -46.35
CA PHE A 734 -20.45 -24.22 -45.33
C PHE A 734 -21.98 -24.12 -45.21
N SER A 735 -22.66 -25.25 -45.18
CA SER A 735 -24.13 -25.33 -45.19
C SER A 735 -24.80 -24.75 -43.92
N ASP A 736 -24.09 -24.72 -42.79
CA ASP A 736 -24.54 -24.15 -41.50
C ASP A 736 -24.08 -22.69 -41.26
N VAL A 737 -23.44 -22.07 -42.26
CA VAL A 737 -22.97 -20.69 -42.21
C VAL A 737 -23.55 -19.91 -43.39
N GLN A 738 -24.88 -19.80 -43.45
CA GLN A 738 -25.61 -19.13 -44.54
C GLN A 738 -26.29 -17.83 -44.10
N ASN A 739 -26.58 -17.67 -42.79
CA ASN A 739 -27.20 -16.47 -42.28
C ASN A 739 -26.19 -15.32 -42.23
N THR A 740 -26.37 -14.36 -43.13
CA THR A 740 -25.48 -13.18 -43.25
C THR A 740 -25.51 -12.22 -42.05
N LYS A 741 -26.50 -12.36 -41.16
CA LYS A 741 -26.66 -11.53 -39.93
C LYS A 741 -25.85 -12.09 -38.75
N GLU A 742 -25.36 -13.31 -38.83
CA GLU A 742 -24.56 -13.91 -37.77
C GLU A 742 -23.19 -13.24 -37.66
N TYR A 743 -22.74 -12.96 -36.42
CA TYR A 743 -21.53 -12.24 -36.15
C TYR A 743 -20.26 -12.92 -36.74
N TYR A 744 -20.27 -14.23 -36.88
CA TYR A 744 -19.17 -15.03 -37.42
C TYR A 744 -19.22 -15.20 -38.96
N TYR A 745 -20.32 -14.83 -39.65
CA TYR A 745 -20.51 -15.13 -41.08
C TYR A 745 -19.37 -14.66 -41.96
N VAL A 746 -19.00 -13.36 -41.85
CA VAL A 746 -17.95 -12.79 -42.68
C VAL A 746 -16.56 -13.34 -42.33
N ALA A 747 -16.33 -13.57 -41.04
CA ALA A 747 -15.07 -14.11 -40.53
C ALA A 747 -14.84 -15.57 -40.99
N VAL A 748 -15.88 -16.42 -40.89
CA VAL A 748 -15.79 -17.81 -41.35
C VAL A 748 -15.58 -17.89 -42.87
N LYS A 749 -16.24 -17.03 -43.63
CA LYS A 749 -16.05 -16.93 -45.08
C LYS A 749 -14.62 -16.51 -45.44
N TRP A 750 -14.07 -15.52 -44.75
CA TRP A 750 -12.68 -15.06 -44.90
C TRP A 750 -11.68 -16.19 -44.56
N ALA A 751 -11.83 -16.81 -43.40
CA ALA A 751 -10.94 -17.87 -42.93
C ALA A 751 -10.96 -19.11 -43.85
N ALA A 752 -12.14 -19.45 -44.37
CA ALA A 752 -12.29 -20.53 -45.32
C ALA A 752 -11.61 -20.28 -46.68
N LYS A 753 -11.68 -19.01 -47.17
CA LYS A 753 -11.04 -18.62 -48.42
C LYS A 753 -9.51 -18.58 -48.31
N ASN A 754 -9.00 -18.25 -47.11
CA ASN A 754 -7.55 -18.19 -46.85
C ASN A 754 -6.99 -19.49 -46.26
N ASN A 755 -7.77 -20.59 -46.29
CA ASN A 755 -7.37 -21.90 -45.79
C ASN A 755 -6.97 -21.96 -44.32
N ILE A 756 -7.44 -20.96 -43.51
CA ILE A 756 -7.20 -20.87 -42.07
C ILE A 756 -8.08 -21.93 -41.34
N VAL A 757 -9.26 -22.20 -41.89
CA VAL A 757 -10.19 -23.19 -41.32
C VAL A 757 -10.70 -24.18 -42.39
N SER A 758 -10.85 -25.43 -41.98
CA SER A 758 -11.59 -26.45 -42.71
C SER A 758 -12.89 -26.77 -41.93
N GLY A 759 -13.91 -27.16 -42.67
CA GLY A 759 -15.13 -27.69 -42.09
C GLY A 759 -15.02 -29.18 -41.76
N TYR A 760 -16.09 -29.73 -41.25
CA TYR A 760 -16.25 -31.15 -41.05
C TYR A 760 -16.51 -31.90 -42.40
N SER A 761 -16.32 -33.19 -42.40
CA SER A 761 -16.55 -34.02 -43.58
C SER A 761 -17.98 -33.99 -44.17
N ASN A 762 -18.97 -33.54 -43.35
CA ASN A 762 -20.37 -33.36 -43.73
C ASN A 762 -20.69 -31.97 -44.36
N GLY A 763 -19.67 -31.17 -44.70
CA GLY A 763 -19.83 -29.85 -45.30
C GLY A 763 -20.29 -28.75 -44.36
N LYS A 764 -20.25 -28.97 -43.03
CA LYS A 764 -20.55 -27.99 -42.00
C LYS A 764 -19.27 -27.40 -41.38
N PHE A 765 -19.35 -26.21 -40.83
CA PHE A 765 -18.28 -25.55 -40.08
C PHE A 765 -18.39 -25.81 -38.57
N GLY A 766 -19.60 -25.85 -38.02
CA GLY A 766 -19.88 -25.98 -36.60
C GLY A 766 -19.52 -24.70 -35.83
N PRO A 767 -20.09 -23.50 -36.16
CA PRO A 767 -19.68 -22.24 -35.57
C PRO A 767 -19.91 -22.14 -34.05
N ASN A 768 -20.88 -22.92 -33.53
CA ASN A 768 -21.22 -22.95 -32.11
C ASN A 768 -20.52 -24.10 -31.35
N ASP A 769 -19.75 -24.92 -32.03
CA ASP A 769 -19.02 -26.01 -31.38
C ASP A 769 -17.83 -25.45 -30.60
N PRO A 770 -17.58 -25.95 -29.37
CA PRO A 770 -16.41 -25.51 -28.59
C PRO A 770 -15.13 -25.98 -29.29
N ILE A 771 -14.11 -25.11 -29.28
CA ILE A 771 -12.78 -25.44 -29.79
C ILE A 771 -11.92 -26.07 -28.70
N THR A 772 -11.18 -27.14 -29.07
CA THR A 772 -10.19 -27.77 -28.20
C THR A 772 -8.82 -27.06 -28.32
N ARG A 773 -7.93 -27.27 -27.35
CA ARG A 773 -6.54 -26.75 -27.41
C ARG A 773 -5.79 -27.31 -28.62
N GLU A 774 -6.03 -28.55 -28.99
CA GLU A 774 -5.45 -29.19 -30.17
C GLU A 774 -5.94 -28.56 -31.48
N GLN A 775 -7.22 -28.21 -31.56
CA GLN A 775 -7.79 -27.50 -32.72
C GLN A 775 -7.35 -26.04 -32.81
N LEU A 776 -6.88 -25.47 -31.69
CA LEU A 776 -6.35 -24.12 -31.64
C LEU A 776 -4.88 -24.05 -32.09
N ALA A 777 -4.09 -25.09 -31.77
CA ALA A 777 -2.69 -25.22 -32.20
C ALA A 777 -2.58 -25.53 -33.68
#